data_fce71fc740d22eecdd715e1ed3beed9a
#
_entry.id   fce71fc740d22eecdd715e1ed3beed9a
#
_cell.length_a   1.000
_cell.length_b   1.000
_cell.length_c   1.000
_cell.angle_alpha   90.00
_cell.angle_beta   90.00
_cell.angle_gamma   90.00
#
_symmetry.space_group_name_H-M   'P 1'
#
loop_
_entity.id
_entity.type
_entity.pdbx_description
1 polymer ?
#
loop_
_entity_poly.entity_id
_entity_poly.type
_entity_poly.pdbx_seq_one_letter_code
_entity_poly.pdbx_strand_id
1 'polypeptide(L)'
;MFLMLSVPGVGAAAEDLSCLNTEQRTAGNLYAHFQQQAYAALDRRMEGYEQLKTAEDIVAYQKKLRAFLLRQLGGFPERTPLHAERTKVIQAEGYRIENVIFQSQPDHHVTANLYLPHASVPVPGVVVSSGHSRTGKTADYNQRFGIMLAQHGIAALCFDPIGQGERSQLLATTGEPLFQSTTTEHFLLGVGSILVGRNTARYRIWDALRSIDYLASRREIDPQRIGFTGCSGGGTLTSYVMALDDRVQCAAPACYLTTFRRLIETIGPQDAEQNIFGQIAYGLDQPDYILMRAPRPTLISSTTGDFFDIQGSWQNYRQAKRVYARLGYPERVDLVEVEGNHGVHPQNLATITHWMKRWLRGEDKPVPIAELPVRPAADLLCTNSGQVLTSLPGERSVIELNHEYESRLAQQREKHWQTTPRNEMVARIRNLIGVRPTSKLKPPVMQDLGRVQRPDYHIDKLLLTTDSGIPLPALTFHPTIPVDAAYLYLHDDGKLGDSAAGQAIEDIVDAGHAVVSVDLSGQGETGTDKRDPVLTDWKTYYLGYLLGKSLLGLRVEDALAAADFVAYYQKNRANPREVHLVAVGQAGIIALHAAALQPQLFTSVTLRKTPRSWSAVVAESAPSGQLDSTVHGALATYDLPDLVRLIGKDPSGQNKVRFED
;
A
#
# COMPACT_ATOMS: atom_id res chain seq x y z
N MET A 1 -29.56 47.66 46.65
CA MET A 1 -28.46 46.78 46.22
C MET A 1 -29.06 45.40 46.02
N PHE A 2 -29.57 45.16 44.79
CA PHE A 2 -30.18 43.88 44.44
C PHE A 2 -29.11 42.98 43.91
N LEU A 3 -28.88 41.85 44.60
CA LEU A 3 -28.08 40.72 44.10
C LEU A 3 -28.89 40.00 43.01
N MET A 4 -28.42 40.04 41.74
CA MET A 4 -28.85 39.11 40.73
C MET A 4 -28.09 37.77 40.93
N LEU A 5 -28.80 36.74 41.34
CA LEU A 5 -28.33 35.35 41.31
C LEU A 5 -28.34 34.90 39.87
N SER A 6 -27.16 34.71 39.28
CA SER A 6 -27.00 34.03 37.98
C SER A 6 -27.24 32.53 38.22
N VAL A 7 -28.29 32.00 37.63
CA VAL A 7 -28.56 30.55 37.52
C VAL A 7 -27.49 29.99 36.55
N PRO A 8 -26.71 28.96 36.92
CA PRO A 8 -25.83 28.31 35.98
C PRO A 8 -26.69 27.57 34.96
N GLY A 9 -26.51 27.90 33.68
CA GLY A 9 -27.12 27.17 32.58
C GLY A 9 -26.76 25.68 32.70
N VAL A 10 -27.76 24.83 32.75
CA VAL A 10 -27.60 23.37 32.61
C VAL A 10 -27.04 23.15 31.21
N GLY A 11 -25.75 22.84 31.13
CA GLY A 11 -25.16 22.38 29.87
C GLY A 11 -25.95 21.16 29.41
N ALA A 12 -26.59 21.26 28.24
CA ALA A 12 -27.24 20.11 27.63
C ALA A 12 -26.21 18.98 27.53
N ALA A 13 -26.50 17.83 28.14
CA ALA A 13 -25.69 16.64 27.97
C ALA A 13 -25.55 16.37 26.47
N ALA A 14 -24.34 16.11 25.99
CA ALA A 14 -24.11 15.78 24.59
C ALA A 14 -25.01 14.62 24.18
N GLU A 15 -25.75 14.78 23.08
CA GLU A 15 -26.69 13.79 22.57
C GLU A 15 -25.92 12.50 22.21
N ASP A 16 -26.33 11.35 22.78
CA ASP A 16 -25.69 10.05 22.50
C ASP A 16 -26.32 9.38 21.26
N LEU A 17 -25.63 9.50 20.13
CA LEU A 17 -25.97 8.86 18.85
C LEU A 17 -25.17 7.57 18.61
N SER A 18 -24.49 7.02 19.63
CA SER A 18 -23.79 5.75 19.54
C SER A 18 -24.76 4.58 19.37
N CYS A 19 -24.39 3.65 18.49
CA CYS A 19 -25.13 2.43 18.20
C CYS A 19 -24.46 1.19 18.82
N LEU A 20 -23.13 1.21 18.99
CA LEU A 20 -22.37 0.08 19.46
C LEU A 20 -21.75 0.36 20.84
N ASN A 21 -21.81 -0.63 21.73
CA ASN A 21 -20.99 -0.62 22.93
C ASN A 21 -19.51 -1.01 22.61
N THR A 22 -18.62 -0.91 23.58
CA THR A 22 -17.18 -1.18 23.42
C THR A 22 -16.91 -2.61 22.90
N GLU A 23 -17.61 -3.62 23.41
CA GLU A 23 -17.45 -5.00 22.98
C GLU A 23 -17.88 -5.20 21.52
N GLN A 24 -19.03 -4.63 21.15
CA GLN A 24 -19.55 -4.68 19.77
C GLN A 24 -18.65 -3.93 18.78
N ARG A 25 -18.05 -2.79 19.17
CA ARG A 25 -17.07 -2.06 18.36
C ARG A 25 -15.83 -2.92 18.11
N THR A 26 -15.32 -3.60 19.15
CA THR A 26 -14.19 -4.51 19.00
C THR A 26 -14.50 -5.68 18.08
N ALA A 27 -15.67 -6.31 18.24
CA ALA A 27 -16.10 -7.43 17.40
C ALA A 27 -16.40 -7.03 15.96
N GLY A 28 -16.91 -5.81 15.73
CA GLY A 28 -17.20 -5.25 14.41
C GLY A 28 -16.01 -4.63 13.69
N ASN A 29 -14.82 -4.64 14.29
CA ASN A 29 -13.63 -4.00 13.73
C ASN A 29 -13.17 -4.67 12.44
N LEU A 30 -13.11 -3.89 11.36
CA LEU A 30 -12.77 -4.39 10.01
C LEU A 30 -11.35 -4.96 9.94
N TYR A 31 -10.38 -4.36 10.65
CA TYR A 31 -9.02 -4.88 10.70
C TYR A 31 -8.98 -6.30 11.28
N ALA A 32 -9.67 -6.53 12.40
CA ALA A 32 -9.75 -7.85 13.04
C ALA A 32 -10.42 -8.89 12.10
N HIS A 33 -11.45 -8.48 11.36
CA HIS A 33 -12.10 -9.33 10.36
C HIS A 33 -11.12 -9.74 9.24
N PHE A 34 -10.35 -8.81 8.69
CA PHE A 34 -9.32 -9.13 7.69
C PHE A 34 -8.17 -9.94 8.28
N GLN A 35 -7.79 -9.71 9.52
CA GLN A 35 -6.75 -10.46 10.23
C GLN A 35 -7.09 -11.96 10.29
N GLN A 36 -8.33 -12.33 10.63
CA GLN A 36 -8.78 -13.72 10.63
C GLN A 36 -8.72 -14.35 9.24
N GLN A 37 -9.09 -13.61 8.20
CA GLN A 37 -9.00 -14.11 6.82
C GLN A 37 -7.54 -14.28 6.37
N ALA A 38 -6.65 -13.39 6.78
CA ALA A 38 -5.22 -13.49 6.52
C ALA A 38 -4.62 -14.74 7.18
N TYR A 39 -4.98 -15.01 8.44
CA TYR A 39 -4.54 -16.22 9.14
C TYR A 39 -4.99 -17.49 8.43
N ALA A 40 -6.26 -17.58 8.04
CA ALA A 40 -6.78 -18.72 7.30
C ALA A 40 -6.07 -18.91 5.93
N ALA A 41 -5.69 -17.83 5.25
CA ALA A 41 -4.93 -17.91 4.00
C ALA A 41 -3.49 -18.37 4.23
N LEU A 42 -2.84 -17.91 5.29
CA LEU A 42 -1.50 -18.33 5.68
C LEU A 42 -1.46 -19.79 6.13
N ASP A 43 -2.52 -20.30 6.79
CA ASP A 43 -2.64 -21.71 7.16
C ASP A 43 -2.73 -22.59 5.89
N ARG A 44 -3.56 -22.21 4.89
CA ARG A 44 -3.60 -22.92 3.59
C ARG A 44 -2.24 -22.87 2.85
N ARG A 45 -1.52 -21.75 2.95
CA ARG A 45 -0.15 -21.68 2.40
C ARG A 45 0.78 -22.70 3.09
N MET A 46 0.68 -22.86 4.42
CA MET A 46 1.48 -23.85 5.15
C MET A 46 1.15 -25.28 4.73
N GLU A 47 -0.14 -25.60 4.48
CA GLU A 47 -0.53 -26.88 3.93
C GLU A 47 0.15 -27.14 2.56
N GLY A 48 0.17 -26.15 1.68
CA GLY A 48 0.88 -26.22 0.39
C GLY A 48 2.40 -26.35 0.54
N TYR A 49 3.01 -25.63 1.48
CA TYR A 49 4.44 -25.76 1.79
C TYR A 49 4.81 -27.17 2.26
N GLU A 50 3.97 -27.81 3.08
CA GLU A 50 4.24 -29.18 3.55
C GLU A 50 4.20 -30.23 2.43
N GLN A 51 3.67 -29.91 1.24
CA GLN A 51 3.70 -30.77 0.06
C GLN A 51 5.01 -30.66 -0.75
N LEU A 52 5.90 -29.72 -0.45
CA LEU A 52 7.18 -29.57 -1.16
C LEU A 52 8.16 -30.69 -0.74
N LYS A 53 8.03 -31.90 -1.32
CA LYS A 53 8.81 -33.09 -0.94
C LYS A 53 10.01 -33.33 -1.85
N THR A 54 9.89 -33.04 -3.13
CA THR A 54 10.91 -33.28 -4.16
C THR A 54 11.52 -32.01 -4.71
N ALA A 55 12.61 -32.08 -5.45
CA ALA A 55 13.20 -30.95 -6.15
C ALA A 55 12.24 -30.39 -7.21
N GLU A 56 11.48 -31.27 -7.87
CA GLU A 56 10.49 -30.91 -8.90
C GLU A 56 9.34 -30.08 -8.28
N ASP A 57 8.84 -30.50 -7.11
CA ASP A 57 7.80 -29.73 -6.37
C ASP A 57 8.30 -28.32 -6.05
N ILE A 58 9.56 -28.24 -5.56
CA ILE A 58 10.18 -26.96 -5.18
C ILE A 58 10.33 -26.07 -6.41
N VAL A 59 10.84 -26.58 -7.54
CA VAL A 59 11.01 -25.79 -8.78
C VAL A 59 9.66 -25.32 -9.32
N ALA A 60 8.63 -26.16 -9.30
CA ALA A 60 7.28 -25.78 -9.72
C ALA A 60 6.71 -24.66 -8.82
N TYR A 61 6.91 -24.77 -7.50
CA TYR A 61 6.51 -23.76 -6.52
C TYR A 61 7.21 -22.42 -6.76
N GLN A 62 8.54 -22.43 -6.93
CA GLN A 62 9.34 -21.26 -7.26
C GLN A 62 8.83 -20.52 -8.50
N LYS A 63 8.60 -21.28 -9.59
CA LYS A 63 8.09 -20.75 -10.86
C LYS A 63 6.71 -20.10 -10.69
N LYS A 64 5.81 -20.77 -9.95
CA LYS A 64 4.46 -20.30 -9.67
C LYS A 64 4.46 -18.97 -8.92
N LEU A 65 5.25 -18.86 -7.83
CA LEU A 65 5.32 -17.65 -7.02
C LEU A 65 6.00 -16.49 -7.74
N ARG A 66 7.09 -16.77 -8.49
CA ARG A 66 7.78 -15.76 -9.30
C ARG A 66 6.85 -15.17 -10.38
N ALA A 67 6.08 -16.01 -11.06
CA ALA A 67 5.11 -15.58 -12.06
C ALA A 67 3.99 -14.72 -11.43
N PHE A 68 3.51 -15.08 -10.24
CA PHE A 68 2.56 -14.27 -9.50
C PHE A 68 3.13 -12.89 -9.16
N LEU A 69 4.30 -12.84 -8.54
CA LEU A 69 4.93 -11.59 -8.11
C LEU A 69 5.15 -10.64 -9.30
N LEU A 70 5.73 -11.13 -10.39
CA LEU A 70 5.94 -10.34 -11.62
C LEU A 70 4.64 -9.78 -12.19
N ARG A 71 3.56 -10.57 -12.19
CA ARG A 71 2.26 -10.12 -12.66
C ARG A 71 1.68 -9.01 -11.78
N GLN A 72 1.76 -9.15 -10.45
CA GLN A 72 1.22 -8.14 -9.53
C GLN A 72 2.03 -6.83 -9.53
N LEU A 73 3.31 -6.90 -9.87
CA LEU A 73 4.15 -5.72 -10.10
C LEU A 73 3.83 -5.00 -11.43
N GLY A 74 2.99 -5.58 -12.29
CA GLY A 74 2.68 -5.04 -13.62
C GLY A 74 3.84 -5.17 -14.62
N GLY A 75 4.75 -6.14 -14.41
CA GLY A 75 5.96 -6.32 -15.20
C GLY A 75 6.98 -5.19 -15.04
N PHE A 76 8.03 -5.22 -15.85
CA PHE A 76 9.08 -4.18 -15.87
C PHE A 76 9.18 -3.53 -17.24
N PRO A 77 9.69 -2.28 -17.34
CA PRO A 77 9.93 -1.64 -18.64
C PRO A 77 11.09 -2.32 -19.39
N GLU A 78 11.24 -1.97 -20.64
CA GLU A 78 12.42 -2.35 -21.43
C GLU A 78 13.69 -1.71 -20.86
N ARG A 79 14.83 -2.43 -21.00
CA ARG A 79 16.12 -1.89 -20.62
C ARG A 79 16.59 -0.89 -21.68
N THR A 80 16.76 0.35 -21.23
CA THR A 80 17.35 1.44 -22.03
C THR A 80 18.83 1.63 -21.64
N PRO A 81 19.64 2.35 -22.43
CA PRO A 81 21.00 2.73 -22.01
C PRO A 81 20.98 3.42 -20.66
N LEU A 82 21.99 3.13 -19.83
CA LEU A 82 22.08 3.69 -18.48
C LEU A 82 22.50 5.16 -18.46
N HIS A 83 23.15 5.65 -19.51
CA HIS A 83 23.74 7.00 -19.56
C HIS A 83 24.46 7.38 -18.26
N ALA A 84 25.26 6.41 -17.75
CA ALA A 84 25.88 6.55 -16.44
C ALA A 84 27.00 7.60 -16.45
N GLU A 85 26.94 8.51 -15.48
CA GLU A 85 27.92 9.58 -15.27
C GLU A 85 28.53 9.45 -13.88
N ARG A 86 29.84 9.71 -13.80
CA ARG A 86 30.58 9.80 -12.57
C ARG A 86 30.82 11.27 -12.24
N THR A 87 30.10 11.80 -11.26
CA THR A 87 30.14 13.23 -10.90
C THR A 87 31.31 13.60 -10.00
N LYS A 88 31.79 12.66 -9.15
CA LYS A 88 32.92 12.90 -8.23
C LYS A 88 33.68 11.62 -7.95
N VAL A 89 34.98 11.74 -7.65
CA VAL A 89 35.82 10.64 -7.17
C VAL A 89 36.53 11.08 -5.89
N ILE A 90 36.45 10.24 -4.85
CA ILE A 90 37.07 10.48 -3.56
C ILE A 90 38.04 9.32 -3.29
N GLN A 91 39.30 9.64 -3.05
CA GLN A 91 40.30 8.63 -2.67
C GLN A 91 40.22 8.32 -1.17
N ALA A 92 40.36 7.06 -0.82
CA ALA A 92 40.42 6.57 0.54
C ALA A 92 41.48 5.48 0.67
N GLU A 93 41.84 5.09 1.89
CA GLU A 93 42.85 4.06 2.13
C GLU A 93 42.33 2.68 1.69
N GLY A 94 42.95 2.10 0.69
CA GLY A 94 42.59 0.79 0.12
C GLY A 94 41.44 0.76 -0.85
N TYR A 95 40.70 1.87 -1.04
CA TYR A 95 39.59 1.97 -1.97
C TYR A 95 39.36 3.42 -2.46
N ARG A 96 38.46 3.59 -3.43
CA ARG A 96 37.94 4.90 -3.82
C ARG A 96 36.42 4.89 -3.79
N ILE A 97 35.79 6.06 -3.64
CA ILE A 97 34.35 6.25 -3.76
C ILE A 97 34.08 7.03 -5.04
N GLU A 98 33.19 6.52 -5.87
CA GLU A 98 32.70 7.22 -7.06
C GLU A 98 31.22 7.61 -6.85
N ASN A 99 30.92 8.91 -6.87
CA ASN A 99 29.54 9.39 -6.89
C ASN A 99 29.03 9.24 -8.33
N VAL A 100 27.93 8.54 -8.52
CA VAL A 100 27.43 8.19 -9.85
C VAL A 100 25.94 8.46 -9.99
N ILE A 101 25.55 8.89 -11.19
CA ILE A 101 24.15 9.04 -11.61
C ILE A 101 23.94 8.16 -12.85
N PHE A 102 22.84 7.45 -12.91
CA PHE A 102 22.47 6.68 -14.10
C PHE A 102 20.95 6.62 -14.28
N GLN A 103 20.49 6.45 -15.50
CA GLN A 103 19.07 6.33 -15.84
C GLN A 103 18.56 4.91 -15.62
N SER A 104 17.56 4.74 -14.78
CA SER A 104 16.82 3.47 -14.70
C SER A 104 15.76 3.36 -15.80
N GLN A 105 15.16 4.48 -16.16
CA GLN A 105 14.30 4.71 -17.32
C GLN A 105 14.73 6.05 -17.96
N PRO A 106 14.33 6.35 -19.19
CA PRO A 106 14.64 7.65 -19.78
C PRO A 106 14.21 8.79 -18.85
N ASP A 107 15.14 9.70 -18.56
CA ASP A 107 14.95 10.86 -17.67
C ASP A 107 14.40 10.54 -16.27
N HIS A 108 14.70 9.35 -15.77
CA HIS A 108 14.43 8.94 -14.38
C HIS A 108 15.72 8.36 -13.79
N HIS A 109 16.42 9.19 -12.99
CA HIS A 109 17.78 8.92 -12.57
C HIS A 109 17.87 8.29 -11.19
N VAL A 110 18.90 7.45 -11.03
CA VAL A 110 19.32 6.86 -9.76
C VAL A 110 20.66 7.46 -9.37
N THR A 111 20.76 7.93 -8.13
CA THR A 111 22.01 8.40 -7.50
C THR A 111 22.61 7.29 -6.65
N ALA A 112 23.92 7.11 -6.74
CA ALA A 112 24.63 6.07 -6.00
C ALA A 112 26.06 6.45 -5.64
N ASN A 113 26.63 5.77 -4.64
CA ASN A 113 28.04 5.82 -4.30
C ASN A 113 28.64 4.42 -4.50
N LEU A 114 29.60 4.30 -5.43
CA LEU A 114 30.35 3.07 -5.67
C LEU A 114 31.65 3.10 -4.86
N TYR A 115 31.71 2.25 -3.84
CA TYR A 115 32.93 1.98 -3.07
C TYR A 115 33.70 0.89 -3.80
N LEU A 116 34.85 1.23 -4.37
CA LEU A 116 35.59 0.34 -5.26
C LEU A 116 37.01 0.07 -4.69
N PRO A 117 37.34 -1.18 -4.30
CA PRO A 117 38.65 -1.53 -3.79
C PRO A 117 39.73 -1.35 -4.86
N HIS A 118 40.94 -1.03 -4.44
CA HIS A 118 42.09 -1.04 -5.32
C HIS A 118 42.48 -2.50 -5.62
N ALA A 119 42.28 -2.92 -6.86
CA ALA A 119 42.55 -4.30 -7.30
C ALA A 119 43.07 -4.32 -8.73
N SER A 120 43.92 -5.32 -9.04
CA SER A 120 44.47 -5.56 -10.37
C SER A 120 43.63 -6.46 -11.24
N VAL A 121 42.60 -7.11 -10.66
CA VAL A 121 41.67 -8.04 -11.32
C VAL A 121 40.22 -7.67 -10.97
N PRO A 122 39.26 -8.04 -11.81
CA PRO A 122 37.85 -7.79 -11.48
C PRO A 122 37.43 -8.42 -10.15
N VAL A 123 36.74 -7.63 -9.33
CA VAL A 123 36.27 -8.00 -7.98
C VAL A 123 34.78 -8.32 -7.98
N PRO A 124 34.26 -9.07 -7.00
CA PRO A 124 32.81 -9.17 -6.80
C PRO A 124 32.18 -7.82 -6.55
N GLY A 125 30.91 -7.66 -6.93
CA GLY A 125 30.12 -6.46 -6.65
C GLY A 125 28.89 -6.76 -5.79
N VAL A 126 28.59 -5.91 -4.82
CA VAL A 126 27.40 -6.00 -3.98
C VAL A 126 26.59 -4.72 -4.13
N VAL A 127 25.30 -4.85 -4.45
CA VAL A 127 24.36 -3.72 -4.35
C VAL A 127 23.86 -3.62 -2.91
N VAL A 128 23.95 -2.42 -2.33
CA VAL A 128 23.46 -2.11 -0.99
C VAL A 128 22.26 -1.18 -1.12
N SER A 129 21.09 -1.67 -0.76
CA SER A 129 19.86 -0.88 -0.75
C SER A 129 19.64 -0.19 0.58
N SER A 130 19.34 1.11 0.54
CA SER A 130 19.04 1.90 1.73
C SER A 130 17.69 1.49 2.35
N GLY A 131 17.65 1.38 3.67
CA GLY A 131 16.39 1.39 4.45
C GLY A 131 15.74 2.77 4.42
N HIS A 132 14.57 2.91 5.05
CA HIS A 132 13.83 4.17 5.06
C HIS A 132 14.59 5.27 5.81
N SER A 133 15.53 5.89 5.12
CA SER A 133 16.37 6.97 5.62
C SER A 133 16.22 8.20 4.73
N ARG A 134 15.98 9.35 5.34
CA ARG A 134 15.95 10.63 4.62
C ARG A 134 17.29 10.93 3.92
N THR A 135 18.41 10.48 4.48
CA THR A 135 19.74 10.68 3.92
C THR A 135 20.17 9.57 2.93
N GLY A 136 19.36 8.53 2.75
CA GLY A 136 19.58 7.48 1.75
C GLY A 136 20.96 6.85 1.80
N LYS A 137 21.66 6.82 0.66
CA LYS A 137 23.01 6.25 0.51
C LYS A 137 24.05 6.90 1.39
N THR A 138 23.82 8.15 1.83
CA THR A 138 24.79 8.88 2.68
C THR A 138 24.60 8.60 4.17
N ALA A 139 23.55 7.86 4.58
CA ALA A 139 23.37 7.42 5.96
C ALA A 139 24.58 6.61 6.46
N ASP A 140 24.98 6.82 7.71
CA ASP A 140 26.16 6.19 8.31
C ASP A 140 26.22 4.68 8.11
N TYR A 141 25.09 3.98 8.34
CA TYR A 141 25.06 2.53 8.22
C TYR A 141 25.27 2.05 6.77
N ASN A 142 24.78 2.81 5.76
CA ASN A 142 25.03 2.50 4.35
C ASN A 142 26.48 2.76 3.95
N GLN A 143 27.07 3.86 4.44
CA GLN A 143 28.49 4.12 4.26
C GLN A 143 29.36 2.99 4.86
N ARG A 144 29.02 2.54 6.09
CA ARG A 144 29.73 1.43 6.76
C ARG A 144 29.64 0.13 5.97
N PHE A 145 28.50 -0.19 5.32
CA PHE A 145 28.43 -1.30 4.37
C PHE A 145 29.43 -1.12 3.23
N GLY A 146 29.41 0.05 2.58
CA GLY A 146 30.33 0.35 1.48
C GLY A 146 31.80 0.23 1.85
N ILE A 147 32.17 0.81 2.99
CA ILE A 147 33.56 0.83 3.49
C ILE A 147 34.01 -0.60 3.83
N MET A 148 33.22 -1.34 4.64
CA MET A 148 33.63 -2.68 5.07
C MET A 148 33.74 -3.65 3.91
N LEU A 149 32.80 -3.66 2.98
CA LEU A 149 32.88 -4.50 1.78
C LEU A 149 34.12 -4.15 0.94
N ALA A 150 34.39 -2.85 0.70
CA ALA A 150 35.52 -2.42 -0.09
C ALA A 150 36.88 -2.78 0.57
N GLN A 151 37.03 -2.59 1.88
CA GLN A 151 38.22 -3.01 2.63
C GLN A 151 38.44 -4.53 2.57
N HIS A 152 37.39 -5.31 2.30
CA HIS A 152 37.49 -6.77 2.15
C HIS A 152 37.48 -7.22 0.68
N GLY A 153 37.80 -6.32 -0.27
CA GLY A 153 37.99 -6.64 -1.68
C GLY A 153 36.68 -6.93 -2.44
N ILE A 154 35.56 -6.38 -2.02
CA ILE A 154 34.26 -6.47 -2.67
C ILE A 154 33.79 -5.05 -2.97
N ALA A 155 33.48 -4.74 -4.23
CA ALA A 155 32.89 -3.45 -4.55
C ALA A 155 31.48 -3.34 -4.01
N ALA A 156 31.07 -2.16 -3.52
CA ALA A 156 29.75 -1.94 -2.99
C ALA A 156 29.09 -0.72 -3.65
N LEU A 157 27.91 -0.89 -4.25
CA LEU A 157 27.11 0.17 -4.81
C LEU A 157 25.96 0.50 -3.87
N CYS A 158 26.09 1.55 -3.09
CA CYS A 158 25.03 2.09 -2.24
C CYS A 158 24.22 3.09 -3.05
N PHE A 159 22.92 2.84 -3.27
CA PHE A 159 22.07 3.72 -4.09
C PHE A 159 20.90 4.28 -3.30
N ASP A 160 20.33 5.38 -3.77
CA ASP A 160 19.10 5.96 -3.24
C ASP A 160 17.88 5.33 -3.93
N PRO A 161 17.03 4.59 -3.22
CA PRO A 161 15.70 4.26 -3.71
C PRO A 161 14.83 5.52 -3.87
N ILE A 162 13.75 5.45 -4.65
CA ILE A 162 12.77 6.54 -4.73
C ILE A 162 12.30 6.98 -3.34
N GLY A 163 12.06 8.27 -3.15
CA GLY A 163 11.64 8.85 -1.88
C GLY A 163 12.74 8.99 -0.84
N GLN A 164 14.01 8.73 -1.18
CA GLN A 164 15.12 8.71 -0.23
C GLN A 164 16.37 9.41 -0.80
N GLY A 165 17.19 9.97 0.08
CA GLY A 165 18.41 10.68 -0.31
C GLY A 165 18.14 11.81 -1.30
N GLU A 166 18.82 11.77 -2.44
CA GLU A 166 18.67 12.75 -3.52
C GLU A 166 17.46 12.47 -4.45
N ARG A 167 16.58 11.54 -4.08
CA ARG A 167 15.48 11.07 -4.93
C ARG A 167 14.10 11.23 -4.28
N SER A 168 13.88 12.30 -3.51
CA SER A 168 12.54 12.68 -3.09
C SER A 168 11.69 12.96 -4.32
N GLN A 169 10.48 12.42 -4.33
CA GLN A 169 9.54 12.52 -5.44
C GLN A 169 8.53 13.66 -5.22
N LEU A 170 8.32 14.05 -3.96
CA LEU A 170 7.42 15.11 -3.55
C LEU A 170 8.24 16.25 -2.92
N LEU A 171 8.42 17.32 -3.69
CA LEU A 171 9.17 18.50 -3.25
C LEU A 171 8.23 19.69 -3.01
N ALA A 172 8.54 20.45 -1.98
CA ALA A 172 7.95 21.77 -1.79
C ALA A 172 8.46 22.76 -2.86
N THR A 173 7.83 23.90 -2.97
CA THR A 173 8.26 24.98 -3.91
C THR A 173 9.68 25.50 -3.62
N THR A 174 10.20 25.25 -2.43
CA THR A 174 11.58 25.54 -2.03
C THR A 174 12.61 24.55 -2.59
N GLY A 175 12.17 23.41 -3.16
CA GLY A 175 13.02 22.31 -3.60
C GLY A 175 13.35 21.29 -2.50
N GLU A 176 12.89 21.51 -1.28
CA GLU A 176 13.05 20.60 -0.15
C GLU A 176 11.98 19.50 -0.16
N PRO A 177 12.25 18.31 0.40
CA PRO A 177 11.26 17.26 0.55
C PRO A 177 10.00 17.74 1.31
N LEU A 178 8.83 17.50 0.72
CA LEU A 178 7.54 17.92 1.27
C LEU A 178 7.21 17.21 2.60
N PHE A 179 7.64 15.96 2.76
CA PHE A 179 7.41 15.15 3.96
C PHE A 179 8.72 14.74 4.62
N GLN A 180 8.77 14.77 5.94
CA GLN A 180 9.94 14.28 6.70
C GLN A 180 10.02 12.74 6.67
N SER A 181 8.88 12.07 6.69
CA SER A 181 8.81 10.61 6.58
C SER A 181 8.89 10.16 5.12
N THR A 182 9.86 9.31 4.81
CA THR A 182 9.99 8.69 3.49
C THR A 182 8.83 7.73 3.20
N THR A 183 8.27 7.09 4.23
CA THR A 183 7.14 6.17 4.11
C THR A 183 5.85 6.90 3.73
N THR A 184 5.60 8.11 4.27
CA THR A 184 4.46 8.93 3.85
C THR A 184 4.50 9.24 2.36
N GLU A 185 5.67 9.58 1.83
CA GLU A 185 5.87 9.79 0.40
C GLU A 185 5.55 8.51 -0.41
N HIS A 186 6.01 7.34 0.04
CA HIS A 186 5.74 6.07 -0.63
C HIS A 186 4.24 5.71 -0.66
N PHE A 187 3.48 6.02 0.39
CA PHE A 187 2.03 5.83 0.42
C PHE A 187 1.32 6.71 -0.61
N LEU A 188 1.69 7.98 -0.69
CA LEU A 188 1.09 8.92 -1.64
C LEU A 188 1.41 8.55 -3.09
N LEU A 189 2.64 8.17 -3.40
CA LEU A 189 3.01 7.59 -4.70
C LEU A 189 2.26 6.29 -4.99
N GLY A 190 1.92 5.54 -3.94
CA GLY A 190 1.14 4.31 -4.00
C GLY A 190 -0.26 4.52 -4.56
N VAL A 191 -0.93 5.64 -4.25
CA VAL A 191 -2.29 5.95 -4.72
C VAL A 191 -2.37 5.88 -6.26
N GLY A 192 -1.55 6.67 -6.95
CA GLY A 192 -1.50 6.67 -8.42
C GLY A 192 -1.02 5.34 -8.99
N SER A 193 -0.01 4.71 -8.35
CA SER A 193 0.51 3.41 -8.78
C SER A 193 -0.55 2.31 -8.72
N ILE A 194 -1.35 2.26 -7.66
CA ILE A 194 -2.44 1.29 -7.47
C ILE A 194 -3.53 1.49 -8.54
N LEU A 195 -3.94 2.72 -8.80
CA LEU A 195 -4.99 3.04 -9.78
C LEU A 195 -4.61 2.60 -11.19
N VAL A 196 -3.34 2.68 -11.57
CA VAL A 196 -2.84 2.21 -12.87
C VAL A 196 -2.46 0.72 -12.88
N GLY A 197 -2.75 -0.06 -11.83
CA GLY A 197 -2.44 -1.49 -11.74
C GLY A 197 -0.96 -1.80 -11.51
N ARG A 198 -0.28 -0.93 -10.80
CA ARG A 198 1.13 -1.05 -10.39
C ARG A 198 1.24 -1.00 -8.87
N ASN A 199 2.48 -0.93 -8.39
CA ASN A 199 2.79 -0.81 -6.98
C ASN A 199 4.08 0.00 -6.81
N THR A 200 4.26 0.69 -5.70
CA THR A 200 5.48 1.44 -5.37
C THR A 200 6.73 0.53 -5.42
N ALA A 201 6.60 -0.74 -5.00
CA ALA A 201 7.67 -1.73 -5.08
C ALA A 201 8.23 -1.90 -6.50
N ARG A 202 7.40 -1.79 -7.54
CA ARG A 202 7.81 -1.95 -8.94
C ARG A 202 8.94 -0.99 -9.31
N TYR A 203 8.83 0.27 -8.93
CA TYR A 203 9.83 1.30 -9.22
C TYR A 203 11.12 1.04 -8.47
N ARG A 204 11.04 0.72 -7.18
CA ARG A 204 12.19 0.39 -6.34
C ARG A 204 12.92 -0.85 -6.84
N ILE A 205 12.19 -1.91 -7.18
CA ILE A 205 12.77 -3.15 -7.73
C ILE A 205 13.45 -2.85 -9.08
N TRP A 206 12.79 -2.08 -9.96
CA TRP A 206 13.38 -1.74 -11.25
C TRP A 206 14.69 -0.97 -11.10
N ASP A 207 14.74 0.05 -10.26
CA ASP A 207 15.97 0.80 -9.96
C ASP A 207 17.08 -0.10 -9.42
N ALA A 208 16.74 -1.07 -8.58
CA ALA A 208 17.68 -2.06 -8.06
C ALA A 208 18.21 -3.01 -9.16
N LEU A 209 17.34 -3.46 -10.08
CA LEU A 209 17.75 -4.25 -11.24
C LEU A 209 18.70 -3.46 -12.15
N ARG A 210 18.45 -2.17 -12.35
CA ARG A 210 19.31 -1.26 -13.12
C ARG A 210 20.63 -0.97 -12.38
N SER A 211 20.63 -0.96 -11.05
CA SER A 211 21.84 -0.90 -10.25
C SER A 211 22.73 -2.14 -10.45
N ILE A 212 22.12 -3.32 -10.59
CA ILE A 212 22.85 -4.54 -10.99
C ILE A 212 23.41 -4.41 -12.42
N ASP A 213 22.61 -3.87 -13.36
CA ASP A 213 23.07 -3.61 -14.73
C ASP A 213 24.29 -2.67 -14.74
N TYR A 214 24.26 -1.60 -13.90
CA TYR A 214 25.39 -0.68 -13.76
C TYR A 214 26.64 -1.38 -13.23
N LEU A 215 26.54 -2.16 -12.13
CA LEU A 215 27.67 -2.91 -11.62
C LEU A 215 28.24 -3.87 -12.66
N ALA A 216 27.38 -4.64 -13.33
CA ALA A 216 27.78 -5.63 -14.32
C ALA A 216 28.41 -4.98 -15.58
N SER A 217 28.18 -3.70 -15.85
CA SER A 217 28.78 -2.96 -16.96
C SER A 217 30.21 -2.47 -16.67
N ARG A 218 30.63 -2.50 -15.41
CA ARG A 218 31.93 -1.97 -14.98
C ARG A 218 33.02 -3.02 -15.20
N ARG A 219 34.11 -2.62 -15.89
CA ARG A 219 35.27 -3.50 -16.15
C ARG A 219 35.98 -4.01 -14.88
N GLU A 220 35.86 -3.25 -13.78
CA GLU A 220 36.44 -3.60 -12.49
C GLU A 220 35.64 -4.65 -11.72
N ILE A 221 34.41 -4.97 -12.18
CA ILE A 221 33.49 -5.89 -11.53
C ILE A 221 33.39 -7.20 -12.31
N ASP A 222 33.37 -8.32 -11.58
CA ASP A 222 33.03 -9.61 -12.15
C ASP A 222 31.51 -9.79 -12.17
N PRO A 223 30.86 -9.78 -13.34
CA PRO A 223 29.39 -9.88 -13.45
C PRO A 223 28.82 -11.23 -13.00
N GLN A 224 29.65 -12.26 -12.84
CA GLN A 224 29.24 -13.57 -12.34
C GLN A 224 29.25 -13.64 -10.80
N ARG A 225 29.76 -12.62 -10.11
CA ARG A 225 29.90 -12.58 -8.65
C ARG A 225 29.20 -11.35 -8.06
N ILE A 226 27.88 -11.26 -8.30
CA ILE A 226 27.04 -10.16 -7.80
C ILE A 226 26.30 -10.61 -6.54
N GLY A 227 26.35 -9.78 -5.50
CA GLY A 227 25.59 -9.92 -4.27
C GLY A 227 24.58 -8.79 -4.08
N PHE A 228 23.66 -8.98 -3.14
CA PHE A 228 22.68 -7.95 -2.76
C PHE A 228 22.41 -7.97 -1.26
N THR A 229 22.38 -6.79 -0.63
CA THR A 229 22.04 -6.63 0.80
C THR A 229 21.38 -5.28 1.06
N GLY A 230 20.84 -5.12 2.26
CA GLY A 230 20.24 -3.87 2.73
C GLY A 230 19.43 -4.09 3.99
N CYS A 231 19.21 -3.01 4.74
CA CYS A 231 18.53 -3.03 6.03
C CYS A 231 17.11 -2.47 5.92
N SER A 232 16.14 -3.03 6.69
CA SER A 232 14.77 -2.51 6.79
C SER A 232 14.08 -2.47 5.41
N GLY A 233 13.63 -1.31 4.93
CA GLY A 233 13.16 -1.15 3.54
C GLY A 233 14.18 -1.60 2.49
N GLY A 234 15.49 -1.56 2.80
CA GLY A 234 16.55 -2.16 2.00
C GLY A 234 16.57 -3.69 2.08
N GLY A 235 16.20 -4.25 3.23
CA GLY A 235 15.98 -5.70 3.43
C GLY A 235 14.77 -6.20 2.65
N THR A 236 13.69 -5.40 2.60
CA THR A 236 12.53 -5.65 1.74
C THR A 236 12.95 -5.74 0.28
N LEU A 237 13.66 -4.72 -0.20
CA LEU A 237 14.10 -4.66 -1.60
C LEU A 237 15.09 -5.79 -1.92
N THR A 238 15.99 -6.14 -0.99
CA THR A 238 16.86 -7.31 -1.10
C THR A 238 16.04 -8.58 -1.30
N SER A 239 14.96 -8.77 -0.51
CA SER A 239 14.09 -9.95 -0.58
C SER A 239 13.40 -10.08 -1.94
N TYR A 240 12.91 -8.98 -2.50
CA TYR A 240 12.30 -8.97 -3.82
C TYR A 240 13.31 -9.24 -4.94
N VAL A 241 14.42 -8.51 -4.94
CA VAL A 241 15.43 -8.58 -6.01
C VAL A 241 16.09 -9.95 -6.04
N MET A 242 16.47 -10.51 -4.88
CA MET A 242 17.08 -11.84 -4.81
C MET A 242 16.14 -12.96 -5.29
N ALA A 243 14.82 -12.76 -5.19
CA ALA A 243 13.81 -13.71 -5.67
C ALA A 243 13.53 -13.58 -7.17
N LEU A 244 13.80 -12.41 -7.77
CA LEU A 244 13.43 -12.09 -9.15
C LEU A 244 14.60 -12.06 -10.13
N ASP A 245 15.83 -11.77 -9.68
CA ASP A 245 17.01 -11.67 -10.55
C ASP A 245 18.04 -12.77 -10.26
N ASP A 246 18.20 -13.64 -11.22
CA ASP A 246 19.10 -14.79 -11.11
C ASP A 246 20.60 -14.41 -11.12
N ARG A 247 20.96 -13.17 -11.43
CA ARG A 247 22.35 -12.67 -11.32
C ARG A 247 22.79 -12.48 -9.88
N VAL A 248 21.85 -12.36 -8.93
CA VAL A 248 22.19 -12.27 -7.50
C VAL A 248 22.63 -13.62 -6.99
N GLN A 249 23.95 -13.85 -6.92
CA GLN A 249 24.54 -15.12 -6.48
C GLN A 249 24.48 -15.28 -4.96
N CYS A 250 24.63 -14.19 -4.20
CA CYS A 250 24.61 -14.18 -2.74
C CYS A 250 23.72 -13.05 -2.23
N ALA A 251 22.90 -13.31 -1.21
CA ALA A 251 22.04 -12.27 -0.63
C ALA A 251 22.04 -12.30 0.90
N ALA A 252 21.82 -11.10 1.48
CA ALA A 252 21.69 -10.95 2.93
C ALA A 252 20.67 -9.85 3.27
N PRO A 253 19.34 -10.13 3.24
CA PRO A 253 18.34 -9.20 3.74
C PRO A 253 18.49 -9.02 5.25
N ALA A 254 18.56 -7.75 5.71
CA ALA A 254 18.73 -7.42 7.12
C ALA A 254 17.51 -6.67 7.68
N CYS A 255 17.11 -7.03 8.92
CA CYS A 255 16.09 -6.36 9.72
C CYS A 255 14.77 -6.15 8.96
N TYR A 256 14.25 -7.22 8.33
CA TYR A 256 12.98 -7.20 7.60
C TYR A 256 12.23 -8.53 7.68
N LEU A 257 12.92 -9.65 7.38
CA LEU A 257 12.24 -10.94 7.27
C LEU A 257 11.70 -11.41 8.63
N THR A 258 10.39 -11.44 8.73
CA THR A 258 9.59 -12.11 9.74
C THR A 258 8.58 -13.02 9.01
N THR A 259 7.38 -13.29 9.53
CA THR A 259 6.27 -13.88 8.75
C THR A 259 5.12 -12.90 8.71
N PHE A 260 4.27 -12.97 7.68
CA PHE A 260 3.07 -12.11 7.67
C PHE A 260 2.18 -12.37 8.88
N ARG A 261 2.12 -13.62 9.39
CA ARG A 261 1.39 -13.89 10.64
C ARG A 261 1.93 -13.04 11.79
N ARG A 262 3.24 -13.10 12.05
CA ARG A 262 3.85 -12.32 13.14
C ARG A 262 3.76 -10.83 12.90
N LEU A 263 3.96 -10.39 11.66
CA LEU A 263 3.81 -8.98 11.28
C LEU A 263 2.41 -8.44 11.60
N ILE A 264 1.35 -9.16 11.18
CA ILE A 264 -0.04 -8.78 11.39
C ILE A 264 -0.43 -8.86 12.88
N GLU A 265 0.14 -9.80 13.65
CA GLU A 265 -0.07 -9.92 15.10
C GLU A 265 0.57 -8.80 15.90
N THR A 266 1.66 -8.20 15.42
CA THR A 266 2.47 -7.23 16.19
C THR A 266 2.25 -5.79 15.71
N ILE A 267 2.67 -5.46 14.50
CA ILE A 267 2.71 -4.08 14.00
C ILE A 267 1.78 -3.81 12.81
N GLY A 268 1.22 -4.86 12.21
CA GLY A 268 0.37 -4.77 11.01
C GLY A 268 1.15 -4.60 9.70
N PRO A 269 0.45 -4.45 8.56
CA PRO A 269 1.07 -4.11 7.29
C PRO A 269 1.98 -2.89 7.41
N GLN A 270 3.03 -2.85 6.60
CA GLN A 270 4.02 -1.79 6.62
C GLN A 270 3.85 -0.86 5.41
N ASP A 271 4.90 -0.19 5.01
CA ASP A 271 4.94 0.79 3.92
C ASP A 271 4.38 0.26 2.58
N ALA A 272 3.97 1.17 1.71
CA ALA A 272 3.31 0.89 0.43
C ALA A 272 4.05 -0.15 -0.43
N GLU A 273 5.38 -0.07 -0.51
CA GLU A 273 6.19 -1.01 -1.30
C GLU A 273 6.33 -2.40 -0.67
N GLN A 274 5.90 -2.56 0.58
CA GLN A 274 5.96 -3.85 1.28
C GLN A 274 4.69 -4.69 1.11
N ASN A 275 3.68 -4.15 0.45
CA ASN A 275 2.38 -4.78 0.27
C ASN A 275 2.09 -5.01 -1.21
N ILE A 276 2.01 -6.27 -1.62
CA ILE A 276 1.70 -6.66 -3.01
C ILE A 276 0.25 -7.16 -3.08
N PHE A 277 -0.51 -6.69 -4.08
CA PHE A 277 -1.93 -7.00 -4.23
C PHE A 277 -2.19 -8.51 -4.26
N GLY A 278 -3.05 -8.98 -3.36
CA GLY A 278 -3.45 -10.38 -3.27
C GLY A 278 -2.37 -11.35 -2.80
N GLN A 279 -1.25 -10.88 -2.27
CA GLN A 279 -0.09 -11.69 -1.92
C GLN A 279 -0.42 -12.79 -0.92
N ILE A 280 -1.07 -12.45 0.20
CA ILE A 280 -1.47 -13.42 1.24
C ILE A 280 -2.54 -14.36 0.71
N ALA A 281 -3.53 -13.83 -0.02
CA ALA A 281 -4.60 -14.66 -0.59
C ALA A 281 -4.08 -15.71 -1.58
N TYR A 282 -3.03 -15.36 -2.33
CA TYR A 282 -2.36 -16.28 -3.27
C TYR A 282 -1.53 -17.36 -2.57
N GLY A 283 -1.17 -17.14 -1.31
CA GLY A 283 -0.31 -18.02 -0.54
C GLY A 283 1.17 -17.72 -0.70
N LEU A 284 1.56 -16.44 -0.76
CA LEU A 284 2.94 -16.00 -0.71
C LEU A 284 3.18 -15.29 0.62
N ASP A 285 4.04 -15.84 1.46
CA ASP A 285 4.52 -15.30 2.73
C ASP A 285 5.99 -14.89 2.61
N GLN A 286 6.53 -14.20 3.59
CA GLN A 286 7.92 -13.70 3.56
C GLN A 286 8.98 -14.82 3.43
N PRO A 287 8.85 -16.02 4.04
CA PRO A 287 9.76 -17.14 3.77
C PRO A 287 9.92 -17.45 2.29
N ASP A 288 8.88 -17.23 1.50
CA ASP A 288 8.85 -17.59 0.09
C ASP A 288 9.84 -16.80 -0.76
N TYR A 289 10.24 -15.58 -0.34
CA TYR A 289 11.31 -14.86 -1.03
C TYR A 289 12.64 -15.62 -0.99
N ILE A 290 12.91 -16.34 0.10
CA ILE A 290 14.10 -17.21 0.21
C ILE A 290 13.88 -18.50 -0.59
N LEU A 291 12.68 -19.07 -0.49
CA LEU A 291 12.36 -20.31 -1.21
C LEU A 291 12.42 -20.13 -2.73
N MET A 292 11.98 -18.98 -3.27
CA MET A 292 12.02 -18.68 -4.70
C MET A 292 13.43 -18.67 -5.30
N ARG A 293 14.48 -18.48 -4.49
CA ARG A 293 15.87 -18.47 -4.97
C ARG A 293 16.70 -19.69 -4.54
N ALA A 294 16.13 -20.58 -3.73
CA ALA A 294 16.86 -21.77 -3.29
C ALA A 294 17.35 -22.61 -4.49
N PRO A 295 18.58 -23.12 -4.46
CA PRO A 295 19.52 -23.21 -3.35
C PRO A 295 20.63 -22.12 -3.33
N ARG A 296 20.39 -20.89 -3.78
CA ARG A 296 21.41 -19.84 -3.77
C ARG A 296 21.67 -19.30 -2.36
N PRO A 297 22.92 -19.00 -1.99
CA PRO A 297 23.30 -18.55 -0.65
C PRO A 297 22.50 -17.36 -0.13
N THR A 298 21.84 -17.52 1.02
CA THR A 298 21.01 -16.48 1.66
C THR A 298 21.26 -16.46 3.16
N LEU A 299 21.63 -15.28 3.70
CA LEU A 299 21.74 -15.02 5.13
C LEU A 299 20.56 -14.16 5.59
N ILE A 300 19.78 -14.64 6.55
CA ILE A 300 18.81 -13.81 7.26
C ILE A 300 19.57 -13.08 8.38
N SER A 301 19.57 -11.74 8.38
CA SER A 301 20.20 -10.95 9.43
C SER A 301 19.15 -10.20 10.23
N SER A 302 19.03 -10.50 11.53
CA SER A 302 17.97 -9.98 12.40
C SER A 302 18.56 -9.45 13.72
N THR A 303 17.77 -8.66 14.43
CA THR A 303 18.05 -8.19 15.79
C THR A 303 16.95 -8.63 16.75
N THR A 304 17.30 -8.91 18.01
CA THR A 304 16.40 -9.49 19.03
C THR A 304 15.25 -8.56 19.40
N GLY A 305 15.52 -7.25 19.50
CA GLY A 305 14.57 -6.20 19.88
C GLY A 305 13.95 -5.47 18.69
N ASP A 306 13.96 -6.06 17.49
CA ASP A 306 13.37 -5.48 16.29
C ASP A 306 11.83 -5.48 16.38
N PHE A 307 11.21 -4.46 15.79
CA PHE A 307 9.76 -4.47 15.58
C PHE A 307 9.32 -5.48 14.51
N PHE A 308 10.21 -5.91 13.61
CA PHE A 308 10.03 -7.13 12.82
C PHE A 308 10.35 -8.34 13.69
N ASP A 309 9.31 -8.92 14.27
CA ASP A 309 9.38 -9.93 15.32
C ASP A 309 10.36 -11.07 15.00
N ILE A 310 11.32 -11.27 15.92
CA ILE A 310 12.39 -12.26 15.77
C ILE A 310 11.88 -13.71 15.66
N GLN A 311 10.74 -14.04 16.26
CA GLN A 311 10.15 -15.37 16.15
C GLN A 311 9.77 -15.70 14.71
N GLY A 312 9.31 -14.67 13.96
CA GLY A 312 9.06 -14.81 12.52
C GLY A 312 10.35 -15.04 11.73
N SER A 313 11.46 -14.37 12.08
CA SER A 313 12.77 -14.62 11.45
C SER A 313 13.22 -16.07 11.65
N TRP A 314 13.05 -16.62 12.85
CA TRP A 314 13.32 -18.04 13.15
C TRP A 314 12.41 -18.98 12.34
N GLN A 315 11.14 -18.63 12.16
CA GLN A 315 10.22 -19.42 11.34
C GLN A 315 10.64 -19.40 9.86
N ASN A 316 11.04 -18.24 9.33
CA ASN A 316 11.63 -18.12 7.98
C ASN A 316 12.81 -19.06 7.80
N TYR A 317 13.77 -18.97 8.72
CA TYR A 317 14.97 -19.80 8.67
C TYR A 317 14.64 -21.31 8.67
N ARG A 318 13.76 -21.76 9.56
CA ARG A 318 13.37 -23.16 9.66
C ARG A 318 12.73 -23.66 8.37
N GLN A 319 11.83 -22.89 7.78
CA GLN A 319 11.19 -23.25 6.51
C GLN A 319 12.23 -23.28 5.38
N ALA A 320 13.06 -22.27 5.27
CA ALA A 320 14.12 -22.22 4.27
C ALA A 320 15.12 -23.39 4.44
N LYS A 321 15.59 -23.64 5.65
CA LYS A 321 16.55 -24.73 5.96
C LYS A 321 16.06 -26.10 5.51
N ARG A 322 14.77 -26.40 5.72
CA ARG A 322 14.16 -27.68 5.25
C ARG A 322 14.19 -27.80 3.72
N VAL A 323 13.88 -26.71 3.00
CA VAL A 323 13.88 -26.71 1.53
C VAL A 323 15.31 -26.81 0.99
N TYR A 324 16.26 -26.06 1.55
CA TYR A 324 17.66 -26.12 1.17
C TYR A 324 18.27 -27.52 1.44
N ALA A 325 17.90 -28.14 2.57
CA ALA A 325 18.33 -29.51 2.88
C ALA A 325 17.76 -30.53 1.88
N ARG A 326 16.50 -30.40 1.47
CA ARG A 326 15.88 -31.27 0.42
C ARG A 326 16.57 -31.13 -0.93
N LEU A 327 17.09 -29.93 -1.24
CA LEU A 327 17.87 -29.69 -2.45
C LEU A 327 19.35 -30.13 -2.33
N GLY A 328 19.81 -30.58 -1.15
CA GLY A 328 21.18 -31.04 -0.89
C GLY A 328 22.16 -29.93 -0.50
N TYR A 329 21.69 -28.71 -0.18
CA TYR A 329 22.54 -27.54 0.10
C TYR A 329 22.18 -26.84 1.42
N PRO A 330 22.10 -27.55 2.57
CA PRO A 330 21.67 -26.94 3.83
C PRO A 330 22.58 -25.82 4.33
N GLU A 331 23.85 -25.81 3.92
CA GLU A 331 24.86 -24.82 4.31
C GLU A 331 24.67 -23.47 3.60
N ARG A 332 23.81 -23.40 2.56
CA ARG A 332 23.57 -22.17 1.78
C ARG A 332 22.47 -21.27 2.33
N VAL A 333 21.90 -21.61 3.47
CA VAL A 333 20.99 -20.72 4.19
C VAL A 333 21.36 -20.70 5.66
N ASP A 334 21.44 -19.47 6.22
CA ASP A 334 21.73 -19.27 7.62
C ASP A 334 20.96 -18.07 8.19
N LEU A 335 20.95 -17.95 9.53
CA LEU A 335 20.37 -16.83 10.26
C LEU A 335 21.40 -16.34 11.29
N VAL A 336 21.64 -15.04 11.31
CA VAL A 336 22.34 -14.34 12.38
C VAL A 336 21.34 -13.49 13.17
N GLU A 337 21.33 -13.70 14.49
CA GLU A 337 20.62 -12.91 15.46
C GLU A 337 21.63 -12.10 16.28
N VAL A 338 21.41 -10.79 16.36
CA VAL A 338 22.26 -9.88 17.13
C VAL A 338 21.39 -9.17 18.16
N GLU A 339 21.88 -9.09 19.40
CA GLU A 339 21.20 -8.33 20.44
C GLU A 339 21.15 -6.84 20.08
N GLY A 340 19.95 -6.26 20.15
CA GLY A 340 19.74 -4.84 19.85
C GLY A 340 18.39 -4.54 19.23
N ASN A 341 18.11 -3.24 19.08
CA ASN A 341 16.92 -2.72 18.43
C ASN A 341 17.06 -2.77 16.89
N HIS A 342 15.98 -2.38 16.19
CA HIS A 342 15.95 -2.30 14.74
C HIS A 342 17.15 -1.55 14.14
N GLY A 343 17.92 -2.21 13.27
CA GLY A 343 19.07 -1.62 12.59
C GLY A 343 20.22 -2.60 12.36
N VAL A 344 21.25 -2.14 11.64
CA VAL A 344 22.48 -2.90 11.39
C VAL A 344 23.53 -2.55 12.44
N HIS A 345 23.74 -3.45 13.37
CA HIS A 345 24.80 -3.35 14.37
C HIS A 345 26.14 -3.83 13.79
N PRO A 346 27.28 -3.50 14.42
CA PRO A 346 28.60 -3.92 13.92
C PRO A 346 28.74 -5.43 13.70
N GLN A 347 28.09 -6.24 14.54
CA GLN A 347 28.08 -7.71 14.43
C GLN A 347 27.30 -8.19 13.19
N ASN A 348 26.14 -7.57 12.90
CA ASN A 348 25.39 -7.86 11.67
C ASN A 348 26.25 -7.56 10.44
N LEU A 349 26.88 -6.38 10.41
CA LEU A 349 27.69 -5.91 9.30
C LEU A 349 28.90 -6.84 9.05
N ALA A 350 29.62 -7.23 10.11
CA ALA A 350 30.73 -8.17 10.04
C ALA A 350 30.29 -9.53 9.50
N THR A 351 29.15 -10.07 9.99
CA THR A 351 28.62 -11.37 9.57
C THR A 351 28.12 -11.34 8.12
N ILE A 352 27.43 -10.26 7.70
CA ILE A 352 27.00 -10.06 6.31
C ILE A 352 28.23 -9.99 5.38
N THR A 353 29.28 -9.24 5.77
CA THR A 353 30.51 -9.14 4.99
C THR A 353 31.23 -10.49 4.90
N HIS A 354 31.31 -11.25 6.00
CA HIS A 354 31.83 -12.62 5.99
C HIS A 354 31.04 -13.53 5.03
N TRP A 355 29.68 -13.47 5.07
CA TRP A 355 28.83 -14.24 4.17
C TRP A 355 29.09 -13.90 2.70
N MET A 356 29.21 -12.62 2.34
CA MET A 356 29.55 -12.17 0.99
C MET A 356 30.95 -12.66 0.56
N LYS A 357 31.95 -12.59 1.46
CA LYS A 357 33.30 -13.11 1.19
C LYS A 357 33.29 -14.61 0.91
N ARG A 358 32.60 -15.38 1.76
CA ARG A 358 32.50 -16.84 1.62
C ARG A 358 31.96 -17.24 0.25
N TRP A 359 30.86 -16.64 -0.17
CA TRP A 359 30.14 -17.07 -1.36
C TRP A 359 30.55 -16.35 -2.66
N LEU A 360 31.12 -15.16 -2.58
CA LEU A 360 31.53 -14.41 -3.77
C LEU A 360 33.05 -14.46 -4.01
N ARG A 361 33.85 -14.74 -2.96
CA ARG A 361 35.30 -14.81 -3.06
C ARG A 361 35.87 -16.20 -2.75
N GLY A 362 35.08 -17.13 -2.19
CA GLY A 362 35.57 -18.40 -1.70
C GLY A 362 36.41 -18.30 -0.42
N GLU A 363 36.30 -17.21 0.34
CA GLU A 363 37.08 -16.93 1.53
C GLU A 363 36.23 -17.07 2.79
N ASP A 364 36.34 -18.21 3.47
CA ASP A 364 35.58 -18.52 4.70
C ASP A 364 36.38 -18.18 5.97
N LYS A 365 36.69 -16.89 6.13
CA LYS A 365 37.38 -16.35 7.33
C LYS A 365 36.51 -15.27 7.97
N PRO A 366 36.31 -15.32 9.30
CA PRO A 366 35.57 -14.30 10.02
C PRO A 366 36.07 -12.88 9.71
N VAL A 367 35.15 -11.95 9.67
CA VAL A 367 35.45 -10.51 9.51
C VAL A 367 35.44 -9.88 10.91
N PRO A 368 36.52 -9.21 11.34
CA PRO A 368 36.55 -8.53 12.64
C PRO A 368 35.58 -7.33 12.65
N ILE A 369 35.04 -7.05 13.81
CA ILE A 369 34.33 -5.80 14.05
C ILE A 369 35.37 -4.67 14.06
N ALA A 370 35.16 -3.65 13.25
CA ALA A 370 36.05 -2.51 13.13
C ALA A 370 35.28 -1.19 13.23
N GLU A 371 35.94 -0.16 13.72
CA GLU A 371 35.44 1.20 13.57
C GLU A 371 35.61 1.64 12.11
N LEU A 372 34.55 2.16 11.52
CA LEU A 372 34.50 2.57 10.13
C LEU A 372 34.17 4.06 10.08
N PRO A 373 35.14 4.92 9.86
CA PRO A 373 34.95 6.37 9.81
C PRO A 373 34.09 6.73 8.57
N VAL A 374 32.95 7.36 8.81
CA VAL A 374 32.06 7.85 7.76
C VAL A 374 32.45 9.26 7.32
N ARG A 375 32.03 9.65 6.12
CA ARG A 375 32.25 10.99 5.56
C ARG A 375 31.03 11.87 5.77
N PRO A 376 31.21 13.21 5.78
CA PRO A 376 30.10 14.14 5.68
C PRO A 376 29.20 13.81 4.48
N ALA A 377 27.88 13.87 4.65
CA ALA A 377 26.91 13.57 3.58
C ALA A 377 27.16 14.42 2.32
N ALA A 378 27.54 15.69 2.48
CA ALA A 378 27.84 16.61 1.38
C ALA A 378 28.96 16.11 0.44
N ASP A 379 29.90 15.31 0.94
CA ASP A 379 30.96 14.73 0.09
C ASP A 379 30.41 13.67 -0.87
N LEU A 380 29.31 13.03 -0.51
CA LEU A 380 28.71 11.88 -1.19
C LEU A 380 27.49 12.22 -2.04
N LEU A 381 27.08 13.49 -2.08
CA LEU A 381 26.02 13.94 -2.99
C LEU A 381 26.50 13.84 -4.44
N CYS A 382 25.60 13.40 -5.30
CA CYS A 382 25.81 13.28 -6.74
C CYS A 382 25.36 14.53 -7.50
N THR A 383 24.44 15.30 -6.93
CA THR A 383 23.86 16.52 -7.52
C THR A 383 24.20 17.76 -6.70
N ASN A 384 24.11 18.92 -7.32
CA ASN A 384 24.48 20.19 -6.66
C ASN A 384 23.43 20.64 -5.64
N SER A 385 22.14 20.39 -5.89
CA SER A 385 21.04 20.75 -4.97
C SER A 385 20.76 19.69 -3.90
N GLY A 386 21.32 18.47 -4.04
CA GLY A 386 20.97 17.33 -3.21
C GLY A 386 19.64 16.67 -3.63
N GLN A 387 19.06 17.05 -4.79
CA GLN A 387 17.84 16.46 -5.35
C GLN A 387 17.91 16.37 -6.88
N VAL A 388 17.60 15.20 -7.46
CA VAL A 388 17.61 15.00 -8.91
C VAL A 388 16.54 15.87 -9.60
N LEU A 389 15.33 15.96 -9.03
CA LEU A 389 14.22 16.74 -9.59
C LEU A 389 14.51 18.23 -9.76
N THR A 390 15.42 18.79 -8.96
CA THR A 390 15.82 20.20 -9.05
C THR A 390 17.17 20.41 -9.74
N SER A 391 17.97 19.37 -9.89
CA SER A 391 19.32 19.47 -10.48
C SER A 391 19.37 19.04 -11.94
N LEU A 392 18.51 18.10 -12.36
CA LEU A 392 18.56 17.51 -13.69
C LEU A 392 17.39 18.02 -14.55
N PRO A 393 17.67 18.73 -15.66
CA PRO A 393 16.60 19.18 -16.56
C PRO A 393 15.81 18.00 -17.15
N GLY A 394 14.48 18.05 -17.06
CA GLY A 394 13.61 17.03 -17.62
C GLY A 394 13.50 15.76 -16.76
N GLU A 395 14.04 15.75 -15.54
CA GLU A 395 13.89 14.63 -14.61
C GLU A 395 12.41 14.31 -14.35
N ARG A 396 12.06 13.03 -14.42
CA ARG A 396 10.70 12.55 -14.21
C ARG A 396 10.54 11.86 -12.87
N SER A 397 9.53 12.25 -12.11
CA SER A 397 9.10 11.56 -10.91
C SER A 397 8.27 10.31 -11.23
N VAL A 398 7.98 9.51 -10.19
CA VAL A 398 7.04 8.37 -10.28
C VAL A 398 5.62 8.85 -10.65
N ILE A 399 5.25 10.07 -10.26
CA ILE A 399 3.94 10.65 -10.62
C ILE A 399 3.85 10.82 -12.12
N GLU A 400 4.86 11.42 -12.75
CA GLU A 400 4.91 11.60 -14.20
C GLU A 400 4.95 10.28 -14.95
N LEU A 401 5.72 9.30 -14.44
CA LEU A 401 5.75 7.93 -15.00
C LEU A 401 4.39 7.23 -14.91
N ASN A 402 3.63 7.46 -13.83
CA ASN A 402 2.26 6.94 -13.70
C ASN A 402 1.30 7.67 -14.61
N HIS A 403 1.39 9.00 -14.71
CA HIS A 403 0.54 9.82 -15.57
C HIS A 403 0.72 9.51 -17.04
N GLU A 404 1.97 9.34 -17.51
CA GLU A 404 2.23 8.88 -18.88
C GLU A 404 1.66 7.49 -19.16
N TYR A 405 1.73 6.59 -18.18
CA TYR A 405 1.14 5.26 -18.34
C TYR A 405 -0.37 5.32 -18.32
N GLU A 406 -0.96 6.15 -17.47
CA GLU A 406 -2.40 6.39 -17.43
C GLU A 406 -2.91 6.93 -18.78
N SER A 407 -2.22 7.88 -19.38
CA SER A 407 -2.59 8.43 -20.70
C SER A 407 -2.69 7.34 -21.78
N ARG A 408 -1.86 6.30 -21.72
CA ARG A 408 -1.96 5.12 -22.59
C ARG A 408 -3.15 4.23 -22.24
N LEU A 409 -3.40 4.03 -20.94
CA LEU A 409 -4.56 3.28 -20.45
C LEU A 409 -5.86 3.98 -20.85
N ALA A 410 -5.94 5.31 -20.74
CA ALA A 410 -7.10 6.11 -21.13
C ALA A 410 -7.48 5.89 -22.59
N GLN A 411 -6.50 5.89 -23.50
CA GLN A 411 -6.73 5.61 -24.92
C GLN A 411 -7.24 4.18 -25.18
N GLN A 412 -6.72 3.20 -24.45
CA GLN A 412 -7.18 1.81 -24.55
C GLN A 412 -8.58 1.64 -23.95
N ARG A 413 -8.82 2.27 -22.80
CA ARG A 413 -10.10 2.29 -22.10
C ARG A 413 -11.21 2.85 -22.98
N GLU A 414 -10.99 4.01 -23.60
CA GLU A 414 -11.97 4.63 -24.50
C GLU A 414 -12.37 3.68 -25.65
N LYS A 415 -11.40 2.99 -26.29
CA LYS A 415 -11.70 1.99 -27.33
C LYS A 415 -12.54 0.83 -26.78
N HIS A 416 -12.23 0.34 -25.57
CA HIS A 416 -13.01 -0.73 -24.95
C HIS A 416 -14.44 -0.29 -24.66
N TRP A 417 -14.65 0.93 -24.18
CA TRP A 417 -15.98 1.48 -23.92
C TRP A 417 -16.84 1.66 -25.20
N GLN A 418 -16.22 1.90 -26.34
CA GLN A 418 -16.91 2.00 -27.64
C GLN A 418 -17.36 0.64 -28.18
N THR A 419 -16.65 -0.45 -27.82
CA THR A 419 -16.86 -1.78 -28.43
C THR A 419 -17.49 -2.81 -27.49
N THR A 420 -17.47 -2.57 -26.18
CA THR A 420 -17.97 -3.53 -25.18
C THR A 420 -19.41 -3.18 -24.77
N PRO A 421 -20.34 -4.15 -24.75
CA PRO A 421 -21.69 -3.93 -24.27
C PRO A 421 -21.74 -3.44 -22.82
N ARG A 422 -22.70 -2.56 -22.52
CA ARG A 422 -22.86 -1.94 -21.20
C ARG A 422 -22.92 -2.97 -20.05
N ASN A 423 -23.70 -4.03 -20.20
CA ASN A 423 -23.84 -5.07 -19.19
C ASN A 423 -22.52 -5.82 -18.91
N GLU A 424 -21.69 -5.98 -19.93
CA GLU A 424 -20.35 -6.57 -19.78
C GLU A 424 -19.43 -5.61 -19.05
N MET A 425 -19.45 -4.30 -19.33
CA MET A 425 -18.68 -3.31 -18.59
C MET A 425 -19.08 -3.27 -17.12
N VAL A 426 -20.38 -3.29 -16.82
CA VAL A 426 -20.88 -3.38 -15.44
C VAL A 426 -20.37 -4.64 -14.74
N ALA A 427 -20.36 -5.79 -15.43
CA ALA A 427 -19.83 -7.04 -14.89
C ALA A 427 -18.32 -6.97 -14.63
N ARG A 428 -17.54 -6.36 -15.55
CA ARG A 428 -16.10 -6.16 -15.38
C ARG A 428 -15.80 -5.27 -14.17
N ILE A 429 -16.50 -4.14 -14.04
CA ILE A 429 -16.35 -3.23 -12.89
C ILE A 429 -16.68 -3.96 -11.59
N ARG A 430 -17.85 -4.64 -11.54
CA ARG A 430 -18.28 -5.44 -10.38
C ARG A 430 -17.21 -6.45 -9.94
N ASN A 431 -16.67 -7.21 -10.90
CA ASN A 431 -15.65 -8.22 -10.62
C ASN A 431 -14.35 -7.59 -10.13
N LEU A 432 -13.94 -6.45 -10.72
CA LEU A 432 -12.70 -5.76 -10.37
C LEU A 432 -12.73 -5.23 -8.93
N ILE A 433 -13.86 -4.65 -8.51
CA ILE A 433 -14.02 -4.16 -7.14
C ILE A 433 -14.47 -5.25 -6.16
N GLY A 434 -14.73 -6.47 -6.63
CA GLY A 434 -15.07 -7.62 -5.79
C GLY A 434 -16.50 -7.61 -5.25
N VAL A 435 -17.43 -6.84 -5.84
CA VAL A 435 -18.83 -6.77 -5.43
C VAL A 435 -19.61 -8.00 -5.92
N ARG A 436 -20.32 -8.67 -5.03
CA ARG A 436 -21.15 -9.84 -5.36
C ARG A 436 -22.30 -9.47 -6.31
N PRO A 437 -22.77 -10.40 -7.15
CA PRO A 437 -23.98 -10.18 -7.95
C PRO A 437 -25.16 -9.82 -7.05
N THR A 438 -26.00 -8.90 -7.50
CA THR A 438 -27.18 -8.42 -6.76
C THR A 438 -28.10 -9.56 -6.27
N SER A 439 -28.25 -10.62 -7.09
CA SER A 439 -29.02 -11.80 -6.71
C SER A 439 -28.47 -12.58 -5.51
N LYS A 440 -27.23 -12.30 -5.11
CA LYS A 440 -26.58 -12.91 -3.95
C LYS A 440 -26.52 -11.98 -2.74
N LEU A 441 -26.87 -10.71 -2.90
CA LEU A 441 -26.96 -9.76 -1.80
C LEU A 441 -28.31 -9.96 -1.10
N LYS A 442 -28.31 -10.24 0.20
CA LYS A 442 -29.52 -10.35 1.00
C LYS A 442 -29.87 -9.00 1.60
N PRO A 443 -31.16 -8.70 1.80
CA PRO A 443 -31.57 -7.56 2.60
C PRO A 443 -30.90 -7.59 3.97
N PRO A 444 -30.49 -6.44 4.50
CA PRO A 444 -29.90 -6.41 5.84
C PRO A 444 -30.95 -6.73 6.90
N VAL A 445 -30.55 -7.40 7.96
CA VAL A 445 -31.36 -7.59 9.15
C VAL A 445 -31.21 -6.35 10.02
N MET A 446 -32.34 -5.74 10.38
CA MET A 446 -32.38 -4.52 11.20
C MET A 446 -32.66 -4.86 12.66
N GLN A 447 -31.92 -4.21 13.57
CA GLN A 447 -32.18 -4.18 15.01
C GLN A 447 -32.40 -2.72 15.43
N ASP A 448 -33.49 -2.46 16.14
CA ASP A 448 -33.74 -1.17 16.80
C ASP A 448 -32.95 -1.08 18.12
N LEU A 449 -32.21 0.02 18.28
CA LEU A 449 -31.36 0.28 19.45
C LEU A 449 -31.91 1.44 20.31
N GLY A 450 -33.06 2.01 19.94
CA GLY A 450 -33.72 3.10 20.66
C GLY A 450 -33.75 4.41 19.89
N ARG A 451 -34.34 5.41 20.52
CA ARG A 451 -34.71 6.67 19.91
C ARG A 451 -34.14 7.88 20.67
N VAL A 452 -33.77 8.89 19.92
CA VAL A 452 -33.42 10.22 20.41
C VAL A 452 -34.48 11.21 19.87
N GLN A 453 -35.07 12.02 20.76
CA GLN A 453 -36.07 13.01 20.37
C GLN A 453 -35.41 14.38 20.18
N ARG A 454 -35.64 15.02 19.04
CA ARG A 454 -35.39 16.42 18.77
C ARG A 454 -36.71 17.21 18.70
N PRO A 455 -36.68 18.55 18.75
CA PRO A 455 -37.92 19.32 18.82
C PRO A 455 -38.93 19.00 17.69
N ASP A 456 -38.46 18.95 16.44
CA ASP A 456 -39.30 18.86 15.26
C ASP A 456 -39.26 17.48 14.56
N TYR A 457 -38.38 16.57 15.03
CA TYR A 457 -38.23 15.23 14.46
C TYR A 457 -37.63 14.26 15.47
N HIS A 458 -37.50 12.99 15.13
CA HIS A 458 -36.79 12.02 15.97
C HIS A 458 -35.75 11.23 15.16
N ILE A 459 -34.79 10.67 15.87
CA ILE A 459 -33.71 9.86 15.33
C ILE A 459 -33.81 8.47 15.93
N ASP A 460 -34.01 7.45 15.09
CA ASP A 460 -33.93 6.05 15.51
C ASP A 460 -32.48 5.56 15.31
N LYS A 461 -31.91 4.94 16.34
CA LYS A 461 -30.60 4.28 16.30
C LYS A 461 -30.79 2.85 15.87
N LEU A 462 -30.14 2.45 14.79
CA LEU A 462 -30.31 1.14 14.18
C LEU A 462 -28.98 0.41 14.01
N LEU A 463 -29.04 -0.92 14.01
CA LEU A 463 -27.94 -1.77 13.57
C LEU A 463 -28.43 -2.59 12.38
N LEU A 464 -27.78 -2.40 11.23
CA LEU A 464 -28.02 -3.20 10.04
C LEU A 464 -26.94 -4.28 9.97
N THR A 465 -27.35 -5.55 9.85
CA THR A 465 -26.44 -6.68 9.71
C THR A 465 -26.56 -7.27 8.32
N THR A 466 -25.45 -7.33 7.59
CA THR A 466 -25.35 -7.92 6.26
C THR A 466 -24.71 -9.30 6.31
N ASP A 467 -24.68 -10.00 5.18
CA ASP A 467 -23.98 -11.30 5.06
C ASP A 467 -22.46 -11.20 5.27
N SER A 468 -21.87 -10.00 5.29
CA SER A 468 -20.44 -9.80 5.58
C SER A 468 -20.09 -10.15 7.03
N GLY A 469 -21.09 -10.11 7.92
CA GLY A 469 -20.91 -10.26 9.37
C GLY A 469 -20.39 -8.98 10.05
N ILE A 470 -20.14 -7.91 9.29
CA ILE A 470 -19.74 -6.61 9.84
C ILE A 470 -21.01 -5.80 10.10
N PRO A 471 -21.21 -5.30 11.33
CA PRO A 471 -22.35 -4.48 11.65
C PRO A 471 -22.25 -3.11 10.99
N LEU A 472 -23.35 -2.56 10.51
CA LEU A 472 -23.47 -1.22 9.94
C LEU A 472 -24.34 -0.37 10.88
N PRO A 473 -23.75 0.40 11.80
CA PRO A 473 -24.47 1.36 12.64
C PRO A 473 -25.14 2.41 11.78
N ALA A 474 -26.42 2.69 12.01
CA ALA A 474 -27.18 3.65 11.23
C ALA A 474 -28.06 4.55 12.11
N LEU A 475 -28.30 5.76 11.63
CA LEU A 475 -29.25 6.72 12.19
C LEU A 475 -30.34 6.97 11.15
N THR A 476 -31.60 6.86 11.56
CA THR A 476 -32.74 7.22 10.71
C THR A 476 -33.45 8.43 11.26
N PHE A 477 -33.39 9.54 10.54
CA PHE A 477 -34.02 10.80 10.88
C PHE A 477 -35.45 10.81 10.30
N HIS A 478 -36.44 10.97 11.15
CA HIS A 478 -37.85 10.91 10.79
C HIS A 478 -38.54 12.25 11.00
N PRO A 479 -38.98 12.96 9.94
CA PRO A 479 -39.76 14.17 10.08
C PRO A 479 -41.13 13.86 10.68
N THR A 480 -41.79 14.83 11.30
CA THR A 480 -43.13 14.67 11.90
C THR A 480 -44.18 14.31 10.85
N ILE A 481 -44.04 14.86 9.64
CA ILE A 481 -44.96 14.57 8.51
C ILE A 481 -44.07 14.11 7.33
N PRO A 482 -43.90 12.79 7.14
CA PRO A 482 -43.03 12.29 6.10
C PRO A 482 -43.66 12.30 4.71
N VAL A 483 -42.86 12.64 3.69
CA VAL A 483 -43.17 12.33 2.29
C VAL A 483 -42.69 10.92 1.92
N ASP A 484 -43.13 10.38 0.78
CA ASP A 484 -42.80 8.99 0.44
C ASP A 484 -41.37 8.77 -0.03
N ALA A 485 -40.67 9.80 -0.54
CA ALA A 485 -39.26 9.74 -0.90
C ALA A 485 -38.36 9.80 0.34
N ALA A 486 -37.23 9.08 0.31
CA ALA A 486 -36.25 9.09 1.38
C ALA A 486 -34.80 9.23 0.85
N TYR A 487 -33.91 9.65 1.73
CA TYR A 487 -32.51 9.86 1.42
C TYR A 487 -31.60 8.82 2.09
N LEU A 488 -30.67 8.27 1.33
CA LEU A 488 -29.47 7.63 1.88
C LEU A 488 -28.35 8.67 1.88
N TYR A 489 -27.79 8.95 3.06
CA TYR A 489 -26.74 9.93 3.25
C TYR A 489 -25.41 9.24 3.62
N LEU A 490 -24.38 9.40 2.80
CA LEU A 490 -23.06 8.83 3.01
C LEU A 490 -22.06 9.96 3.22
N HIS A 491 -21.21 9.84 4.24
CA HIS A 491 -20.20 10.84 4.58
C HIS A 491 -18.87 10.17 4.91
N ASP A 492 -17.75 10.89 4.72
CA ASP A 492 -16.42 10.38 5.08
C ASP A 492 -16.27 10.11 6.57
N ASP A 493 -16.96 10.90 7.40
CA ASP A 493 -17.02 10.74 8.86
C ASP A 493 -18.05 9.71 9.33
N GLY A 494 -18.64 8.93 8.41
CA GLY A 494 -19.68 7.97 8.70
C GLY A 494 -21.02 8.63 9.06
N LYS A 495 -21.86 7.92 9.83
CA LYS A 495 -23.22 8.33 10.16
C LYS A 495 -23.35 9.62 10.95
N LEU A 496 -22.26 10.07 11.60
CA LEU A 496 -22.23 11.33 12.35
C LEU A 496 -21.91 12.54 11.48
N GLY A 497 -21.44 12.35 10.26
CA GLY A 497 -21.21 13.45 9.32
C GLY A 497 -22.50 14.18 9.01
N ASP A 498 -22.51 15.51 9.18
CA ASP A 498 -23.66 16.40 8.99
C ASP A 498 -24.92 16.05 9.83
N SER A 499 -24.79 15.26 10.92
CA SER A 499 -25.91 14.81 11.75
C SER A 499 -26.27 15.74 12.91
N ALA A 500 -25.43 16.72 13.21
CA ALA A 500 -25.71 17.70 14.26
C ALA A 500 -26.85 18.66 13.85
N ALA A 501 -27.51 19.24 14.84
CA ALA A 501 -28.55 20.23 14.59
C ALA A 501 -27.98 21.44 13.81
N GLY A 502 -28.75 21.94 12.85
CA GLY A 502 -28.35 23.03 11.95
C GLY A 502 -27.44 22.62 10.81
N GLN A 503 -27.26 21.29 10.57
CA GLN A 503 -26.43 20.78 9.47
C GLN A 503 -27.27 20.17 8.33
N ALA A 504 -26.63 19.78 7.25
CA ALA A 504 -27.27 19.43 5.97
C ALA A 504 -28.30 18.31 6.03
N ILE A 505 -28.21 17.37 6.99
CA ILE A 505 -29.24 16.33 7.17
C ILE A 505 -30.53 16.96 7.69
N GLU A 506 -30.46 17.94 8.60
CA GLU A 506 -31.64 18.63 9.14
C GLU A 506 -32.42 19.37 8.05
N ASP A 507 -31.75 20.06 7.13
CA ASP A 507 -32.39 20.73 5.98
C ASP A 507 -33.24 19.76 5.14
N ILE A 508 -32.79 18.50 4.98
CA ILE A 508 -33.55 17.48 4.25
C ILE A 508 -34.76 16.99 5.07
N VAL A 509 -34.56 16.85 6.38
CA VAL A 509 -35.63 16.44 7.30
C VAL A 509 -36.72 17.52 7.40
N ASP A 510 -36.34 18.78 7.47
CA ASP A 510 -37.26 19.93 7.51
C ASP A 510 -38.09 20.06 6.21
N ALA A 511 -37.52 19.62 5.08
CA ALA A 511 -38.26 19.48 3.82
C ALA A 511 -39.22 18.29 3.80
N GLY A 512 -39.36 17.53 4.90
CA GLY A 512 -40.29 16.41 5.05
C GLY A 512 -39.76 15.06 4.61
N HIS A 513 -38.46 14.91 4.34
CA HIS A 513 -37.87 13.64 3.90
C HIS A 513 -37.21 12.88 5.05
N ALA A 514 -37.45 11.56 5.08
CA ALA A 514 -36.69 10.69 5.95
C ALA A 514 -35.24 10.54 5.41
N VAL A 515 -34.27 10.52 6.34
CA VAL A 515 -32.85 10.34 5.99
C VAL A 515 -32.27 9.16 6.75
N VAL A 516 -31.56 8.28 6.06
CA VAL A 516 -30.75 7.23 6.67
C VAL A 516 -29.28 7.57 6.47
N SER A 517 -28.55 7.79 7.57
CA SER A 517 -27.10 7.94 7.59
C SER A 517 -26.47 6.69 8.19
N VAL A 518 -25.38 6.17 7.59
CA VAL A 518 -24.82 4.86 7.95
C VAL A 518 -23.30 4.88 8.03
N ASP A 519 -22.75 4.16 9.02
CA ASP A 519 -21.34 3.79 9.06
C ASP A 519 -21.12 2.59 8.15
N LEU A 520 -20.40 2.78 7.05
CA LEU A 520 -19.97 1.67 6.20
C LEU A 520 -18.79 0.93 6.85
N SER A 521 -18.50 -0.29 6.40
CA SER A 521 -17.42 -1.13 6.94
C SER A 521 -16.10 -0.36 7.09
N GLY A 522 -15.57 -0.32 8.31
CA GLY A 522 -14.36 0.41 8.67
C GLY A 522 -14.51 1.93 8.71
N GLN A 523 -15.75 2.45 8.82
CA GLN A 523 -16.03 3.86 9.10
C GLN A 523 -16.73 4.02 10.46
N GLY A 524 -16.73 5.24 11.00
CA GLY A 524 -17.41 5.57 12.23
C GLY A 524 -17.10 4.57 13.36
N GLU A 525 -18.15 3.94 13.93
CA GLU A 525 -18.02 3.03 15.07
C GLU A 525 -17.37 1.68 14.75
N THR A 526 -17.23 1.30 13.47
CA THR A 526 -16.54 0.07 13.03
C THR A 526 -15.13 0.33 12.48
N GLY A 527 -14.72 1.59 12.46
CA GLY A 527 -13.38 2.02 12.06
C GLY A 527 -12.36 1.95 13.19
N THR A 528 -11.14 2.39 12.90
CA THR A 528 -10.09 2.58 13.90
C THR A 528 -10.18 3.98 14.51
N ASP A 529 -9.91 4.11 15.82
CA ASP A 529 -9.88 5.40 16.52
C ASP A 529 -8.74 6.33 16.06
N LYS A 530 -7.76 5.78 15.36
CA LYS A 530 -6.56 6.49 14.90
C LYS A 530 -6.49 6.49 13.38
N ARG A 531 -7.14 7.46 12.75
CA ARG A 531 -6.95 7.75 11.33
C ARG A 531 -5.81 8.74 11.14
N ASP A 532 -4.91 8.43 10.23
CA ASP A 532 -3.90 9.39 9.80
C ASP A 532 -4.58 10.45 8.90
N PRO A 533 -4.34 11.76 9.13
CA PRO A 533 -5.01 12.80 8.36
C PRO A 533 -4.63 12.81 6.86
N VAL A 534 -3.48 12.22 6.50
CA VAL A 534 -2.98 12.14 5.12
C VAL A 534 -3.28 10.78 4.50
N LEU A 535 -3.14 9.70 5.28
CA LEU A 535 -3.14 8.32 4.81
C LEU A 535 -4.39 7.53 5.19
N THR A 536 -5.29 8.12 5.96
CA THR A 536 -6.52 7.48 6.45
C THR A 536 -6.26 6.22 7.30
N ASP A 537 -7.06 5.16 7.18
CA ASP A 537 -6.80 3.86 7.82
C ASP A 537 -5.98 2.94 6.90
N TRP A 538 -4.75 3.35 6.61
CA TRP A 538 -3.86 2.64 5.70
C TRP A 538 -3.54 1.20 6.12
N LYS A 539 -3.56 0.89 7.44
CA LYS A 539 -3.30 -0.49 7.91
C LYS A 539 -4.43 -1.45 7.52
N THR A 540 -5.67 -1.06 7.74
CA THR A 540 -6.83 -1.85 7.31
C THR A 540 -6.89 -1.95 5.78
N TYR A 541 -6.61 -0.85 5.08
CA TYR A 541 -6.53 -0.84 3.63
C TYR A 541 -5.52 -1.85 3.10
N TYR A 542 -4.26 -1.80 3.58
CA TYR A 542 -3.23 -2.71 3.08
C TYR A 542 -3.41 -4.15 3.53
N LEU A 543 -4.06 -4.42 4.66
CA LEU A 543 -4.41 -5.79 5.02
C LEU A 543 -5.46 -6.36 4.06
N GLY A 544 -6.47 -5.57 3.68
CA GLY A 544 -7.41 -5.91 2.61
C GLY A 544 -6.70 -6.08 1.26
N TYR A 545 -5.77 -5.21 0.92
CA TYR A 545 -4.97 -5.24 -0.31
C TYR A 545 -4.13 -6.53 -0.43
N LEU A 546 -3.47 -6.94 0.65
CA LEU A 546 -2.74 -8.22 0.73
C LEU A 546 -3.65 -9.44 0.55
N LEU A 547 -4.94 -9.31 0.92
CA LEU A 547 -5.98 -10.31 0.68
C LEU A 547 -6.62 -10.24 -0.72
N GLY A 548 -6.15 -9.32 -1.59
CA GLY A 548 -6.73 -9.11 -2.91
C GLY A 548 -8.15 -8.53 -2.87
N LYS A 549 -8.49 -7.81 -1.81
CA LYS A 549 -9.80 -7.20 -1.60
C LYS A 549 -9.76 -5.70 -1.88
N SER A 550 -10.84 -5.20 -2.43
CA SER A 550 -11.10 -3.77 -2.54
C SER A 550 -11.91 -3.31 -1.33
N LEU A 551 -11.35 -2.40 -0.54
CA LEU A 551 -12.08 -1.75 0.56
C LEU A 551 -13.28 -0.98 0.00
N LEU A 552 -13.09 -0.30 -1.14
CA LEU A 552 -14.17 0.36 -1.86
C LEU A 552 -15.30 -0.63 -2.21
N GLY A 553 -14.96 -1.81 -2.75
CA GLY A 553 -15.97 -2.81 -3.12
C GLY A 553 -16.80 -3.31 -1.95
N LEU A 554 -16.17 -3.50 -0.79
CA LEU A 554 -16.89 -3.87 0.45
C LEU A 554 -17.88 -2.77 0.86
N ARG A 555 -17.44 -1.51 0.87
CA ARG A 555 -18.29 -0.35 1.19
C ARG A 555 -19.40 -0.12 0.15
N VAL A 556 -19.19 -0.51 -1.11
CA VAL A 556 -20.23 -0.48 -2.14
C VAL A 556 -21.32 -1.53 -1.85
N GLU A 557 -20.97 -2.74 -1.40
CA GLU A 557 -21.97 -3.72 -0.93
C GLU A 557 -22.78 -3.20 0.25
N ASP A 558 -22.12 -2.54 1.21
CA ASP A 558 -22.79 -1.92 2.37
C ASP A 558 -23.75 -0.81 1.94
N ALA A 559 -23.32 0.06 1.03
CA ALA A 559 -24.17 1.14 0.50
C ALA A 559 -25.39 0.59 -0.27
N LEU A 560 -25.21 -0.50 -1.03
CA LEU A 560 -26.33 -1.18 -1.70
C LEU A 560 -27.29 -1.83 -0.71
N ALA A 561 -26.79 -2.43 0.37
CA ALA A 561 -27.62 -2.98 1.44
C ALA A 561 -28.38 -1.89 2.20
N ALA A 562 -27.73 -0.75 2.49
CA ALA A 562 -28.38 0.41 3.10
C ALA A 562 -29.46 1.00 2.17
N ALA A 563 -29.19 1.08 0.86
CA ALA A 563 -30.17 1.56 -0.12
C ALA A 563 -31.37 0.59 -0.26
N ASP A 564 -31.16 -0.73 -0.23
CA ASP A 564 -32.26 -1.72 -0.17
C ASP A 564 -33.08 -1.52 1.11
N PHE A 565 -32.45 -1.29 2.25
CA PHE A 565 -33.13 -0.96 3.50
C PHE A 565 -33.99 0.30 3.33
N VAL A 566 -33.46 1.41 2.81
CA VAL A 566 -34.21 2.65 2.60
C VAL A 566 -35.41 2.43 1.67
N ALA A 567 -35.23 1.70 0.57
CA ALA A 567 -36.26 1.45 -0.42
C ALA A 567 -37.44 0.62 0.13
N TYR A 568 -37.17 -0.36 1.00
CA TYR A 568 -38.14 -1.35 1.43
C TYR A 568 -38.54 -1.30 2.90
N TYR A 569 -37.91 -0.43 3.71
CA TYR A 569 -38.27 -0.26 5.12
C TYR A 569 -39.73 0.14 5.26
N GLN A 570 -40.53 -0.69 5.97
CA GLN A 570 -41.99 -0.54 6.12
C GLN A 570 -42.76 -0.50 4.78
N LYS A 571 -42.20 -1.03 3.69
CA LYS A 571 -42.80 -1.14 2.36
C LYS A 571 -42.74 -2.60 1.88
N ASN A 572 -43.64 -2.96 0.97
CA ASN A 572 -43.53 -4.24 0.28
C ASN A 572 -42.62 -4.11 -0.96
N ARG A 573 -42.03 -5.22 -1.42
CA ARG A 573 -41.11 -5.20 -2.57
C ARG A 573 -41.79 -4.87 -3.92
N ALA A 574 -43.11 -4.88 -4.00
CA ALA A 574 -43.84 -4.49 -5.20
C ALA A 574 -44.01 -2.96 -5.34
N ASN A 575 -43.83 -2.22 -4.25
CA ASN A 575 -43.94 -0.76 -4.23
C ASN A 575 -42.81 -0.13 -3.40
N PRO A 576 -41.58 -0.10 -3.93
CA PRO A 576 -40.46 0.51 -3.24
C PRO A 576 -40.62 2.01 -3.10
N ARG A 577 -39.98 2.57 -2.09
CA ARG A 577 -39.85 4.03 -1.91
C ARG A 577 -38.85 4.58 -2.90
N GLU A 578 -39.01 5.84 -3.34
CA GLU A 578 -38.00 6.57 -4.07
C GLU A 578 -36.77 6.84 -3.17
N VAL A 579 -35.60 6.47 -3.65
CA VAL A 579 -34.34 6.65 -2.93
C VAL A 579 -33.47 7.72 -3.61
N HIS A 580 -33.20 8.78 -2.87
CA HIS A 580 -32.19 9.79 -3.24
C HIS A 580 -30.89 9.51 -2.51
N LEU A 581 -29.79 9.54 -3.23
CA LEU A 581 -28.45 9.30 -2.66
C LEU A 581 -27.68 10.61 -2.57
N VAL A 582 -27.27 10.98 -1.37
CA VAL A 582 -26.36 12.10 -1.12
C VAL A 582 -25.06 11.54 -0.57
N ALA A 583 -23.93 11.99 -1.09
CA ALA A 583 -22.64 11.56 -0.58
C ALA A 583 -21.62 12.72 -0.56
N VAL A 584 -20.80 12.77 0.51
CA VAL A 584 -19.86 13.85 0.78
C VAL A 584 -18.44 13.31 0.82
N GLY A 585 -17.51 13.96 0.11
CA GLY A 585 -16.11 13.60 0.08
C GLY A 585 -15.84 12.30 -0.70
N GLN A 586 -14.96 11.46 -0.19
CA GLN A 586 -14.61 10.16 -0.77
C GLN A 586 -15.78 9.17 -0.79
N ALA A 587 -16.76 9.33 0.12
CA ALA A 587 -18.01 8.55 0.11
C ALA A 587 -18.77 8.72 -1.21
N GLY A 588 -18.57 9.81 -1.93
CA GLY A 588 -19.12 10.01 -3.28
C GLY A 588 -18.60 9.01 -4.31
N ILE A 589 -17.37 8.51 -4.17
CA ILE A 589 -16.85 7.44 -5.04
C ILE A 589 -17.60 6.13 -4.79
N ILE A 590 -17.93 5.82 -3.53
CA ILE A 590 -18.74 4.66 -3.16
C ILE A 590 -20.13 4.79 -3.76
N ALA A 591 -20.75 5.96 -3.62
CA ALA A 591 -22.06 6.28 -4.16
C ALA A 591 -22.14 6.12 -5.69
N LEU A 592 -21.11 6.62 -6.42
CA LEU A 592 -21.01 6.43 -7.87
C LEU A 592 -20.98 4.96 -8.27
N HIS A 593 -20.22 4.14 -7.58
CA HIS A 593 -20.15 2.70 -7.86
C HIS A 593 -21.46 1.99 -7.56
N ALA A 594 -22.07 2.27 -6.40
CA ALA A 594 -23.37 1.70 -6.03
C ALA A 594 -24.44 2.05 -7.07
N ALA A 595 -24.52 3.33 -7.46
CA ALA A 595 -25.48 3.80 -8.45
C ALA A 595 -25.20 3.25 -9.86
N ALA A 596 -23.93 3.12 -10.27
CA ALA A 596 -23.58 2.54 -11.56
C ALA A 596 -23.90 1.04 -11.66
N LEU A 597 -23.73 0.29 -10.55
CA LEU A 597 -24.06 -1.13 -10.49
C LEU A 597 -25.56 -1.41 -10.38
N GLN A 598 -26.35 -0.48 -9.80
CA GLN A 598 -27.81 -0.59 -9.65
C GLN A 598 -28.51 0.77 -9.93
N PRO A 599 -28.48 1.27 -11.17
CA PRO A 599 -28.99 2.61 -11.48
C PRO A 599 -30.52 2.76 -11.31
N GLN A 600 -31.24 1.64 -11.28
CA GLN A 600 -32.69 1.62 -11.05
C GLN A 600 -33.07 1.83 -9.57
N LEU A 601 -32.13 1.62 -8.63
CA LEU A 601 -32.41 1.74 -7.20
C LEU A 601 -32.47 3.21 -6.76
N PHE A 602 -31.79 4.10 -7.51
CA PHE A 602 -31.65 5.50 -7.14
C PHE A 602 -32.37 6.42 -8.11
N THR A 603 -33.21 7.32 -7.56
CA THR A 603 -33.88 8.39 -8.32
C THR A 603 -32.89 9.50 -8.69
N SER A 604 -32.06 9.94 -7.74
CA SER A 604 -31.01 10.92 -7.96
C SER A 604 -29.76 10.60 -7.14
N VAL A 605 -28.62 11.15 -7.55
CA VAL A 605 -27.32 11.04 -6.86
C VAL A 605 -26.70 12.42 -6.77
N THR A 606 -26.55 12.96 -5.56
CA THR A 606 -25.90 14.24 -5.30
C THR A 606 -24.55 14.00 -4.64
N LEU A 607 -23.51 14.53 -5.23
CA LEU A 607 -22.12 14.34 -4.82
C LEU A 607 -21.51 15.69 -4.41
N ARG A 608 -21.10 15.82 -3.16
CA ARG A 608 -20.49 17.02 -2.59
C ARG A 608 -19.01 16.83 -2.36
N LYS A 609 -18.18 17.75 -2.82
CA LYS A 609 -16.71 17.69 -2.63
C LYS A 609 -16.09 16.34 -3.05
N THR A 610 -16.66 15.66 -4.04
CA THR A 610 -16.23 14.34 -4.50
C THR A 610 -15.24 14.45 -5.64
N PRO A 611 -14.15 13.65 -5.66
CA PRO A 611 -13.25 13.56 -6.80
C PRO A 611 -14.02 13.20 -8.08
N ARG A 612 -13.72 13.90 -9.17
CA ARG A 612 -14.45 13.73 -10.45
C ARG A 612 -13.77 12.72 -11.40
N SER A 613 -12.51 12.40 -11.16
CA SER A 613 -11.71 11.48 -12.01
C SER A 613 -10.51 10.94 -11.24
N TRP A 614 -10.27 9.65 -11.34
CA TRP A 614 -9.04 9.01 -10.85
C TRP A 614 -7.82 9.31 -11.75
N SER A 615 -8.05 9.54 -13.05
CA SER A 615 -6.98 10.01 -13.94
C SER A 615 -6.40 11.35 -13.45
N ALA A 616 -7.27 12.26 -12.94
CA ALA A 616 -6.80 13.52 -12.32
C ALA A 616 -6.02 13.26 -11.03
N VAL A 617 -6.48 12.32 -10.18
CA VAL A 617 -5.78 11.94 -8.93
C VAL A 617 -4.37 11.38 -9.23
N VAL A 618 -4.19 10.62 -10.31
CA VAL A 618 -2.85 10.11 -10.72
C VAL A 618 -1.88 11.24 -11.07
N ALA A 619 -2.40 12.38 -11.53
CA ALA A 619 -1.59 13.56 -11.87
C ALA A 619 -1.33 14.49 -10.66
N GLU A 620 -2.00 14.28 -9.52
CA GLU A 620 -1.79 15.07 -8.30
C GLU A 620 -0.43 14.78 -7.67
N SER A 621 0.24 15.84 -7.23
CA SER A 621 1.55 15.71 -6.58
C SER A 621 1.47 15.05 -5.18
N ALA A 622 0.35 15.21 -4.45
CA ALA A 622 0.18 14.62 -3.12
C ALA A 622 -1.29 14.28 -2.88
N PRO A 623 -1.80 13.15 -3.42
CA PRO A 623 -3.21 12.75 -3.33
C PRO A 623 -3.57 12.29 -1.91
N SER A 624 -3.69 13.25 -0.98
CA SER A 624 -4.03 13.02 0.42
C SER A 624 -5.47 12.51 0.58
N GLY A 625 -5.69 11.58 1.51
CA GLY A 625 -7.01 11.05 1.83
C GLY A 625 -7.62 10.13 0.75
N GLN A 626 -6.89 9.81 -0.33
CA GLN A 626 -7.41 9.08 -1.49
C GLN A 626 -7.24 7.55 -1.38
N LEU A 627 -6.39 7.05 -0.47
CA LEU A 627 -5.98 5.65 -0.44
C LEU A 627 -7.16 4.68 -0.29
N ASP A 628 -8.07 4.95 0.63
CA ASP A 628 -9.22 4.09 0.97
C ASP A 628 -10.19 3.87 -0.19
N SER A 629 -10.22 4.79 -1.15
CA SER A 629 -11.10 4.76 -2.32
C SER A 629 -10.42 4.29 -3.59
N THR A 630 -9.15 3.85 -3.52
CA THR A 630 -8.46 3.30 -4.68
C THR A 630 -8.88 1.87 -4.98
N VAL A 631 -8.82 1.52 -6.26
CA VAL A 631 -9.02 0.16 -6.77
C VAL A 631 -7.82 -0.24 -7.63
N HIS A 632 -7.22 -1.38 -7.32
CA HIS A 632 -6.04 -1.85 -8.06
C HIS A 632 -6.37 -2.07 -9.54
N GLY A 633 -5.71 -1.30 -10.42
CA GLY A 633 -5.85 -1.40 -11.87
C GLY A 633 -7.17 -0.87 -12.43
N ALA A 634 -7.91 -0.05 -11.69
CA ALA A 634 -9.19 0.51 -12.16
C ALA A 634 -9.06 1.19 -13.51
N LEU A 635 -8.04 2.02 -13.70
CA LEU A 635 -7.84 2.84 -14.89
C LEU A 635 -7.55 2.04 -16.18
N ALA A 636 -7.23 0.76 -16.06
CA ALA A 636 -7.20 -0.13 -17.23
C ALA A 636 -8.62 -0.50 -17.71
N THR A 637 -9.65 -0.35 -16.88
CA THR A 637 -11.03 -0.77 -17.17
C THR A 637 -11.99 0.41 -17.23
N TYR A 638 -11.95 1.34 -16.28
CA TYR A 638 -12.85 2.49 -16.16
C TYR A 638 -12.23 3.61 -15.33
N ASP A 639 -12.79 4.82 -15.47
CA ASP A 639 -12.58 5.95 -14.58
C ASP A 639 -13.94 6.43 -14.02
N LEU A 640 -13.95 7.32 -13.04
CA LEU A 640 -15.18 7.83 -12.40
C LEU A 640 -16.19 8.44 -13.38
N PRO A 641 -15.80 9.21 -14.42
CA PRO A 641 -16.74 9.68 -15.45
C PRO A 641 -17.48 8.56 -16.19
N ASP A 642 -16.86 7.38 -16.32
CA ASP A 642 -17.52 6.24 -16.96
C ASP A 642 -18.67 5.68 -16.12
N LEU A 643 -18.56 5.76 -14.78
CA LEU A 643 -19.66 5.41 -13.87
C LEU A 643 -20.85 6.38 -14.04
N VAL A 644 -20.58 7.67 -14.20
CA VAL A 644 -21.62 8.68 -14.49
C VAL A 644 -22.37 8.32 -15.79
N ARG A 645 -21.64 7.91 -16.84
CA ARG A 645 -22.26 7.41 -18.10
C ARG A 645 -23.16 6.19 -17.85
N LEU A 646 -22.73 5.27 -16.98
CA LEU A 646 -23.53 4.08 -16.61
C LEU A 646 -24.78 4.42 -15.80
N ILE A 647 -24.74 5.42 -14.94
CA ILE A 647 -25.90 5.84 -14.15
C ILE A 647 -26.96 6.45 -15.09
N GLY A 648 -26.53 7.30 -16.02
CA GLY A 648 -27.35 7.84 -17.09
C GLY A 648 -28.28 8.96 -16.64
N LYS A 649 -29.43 9.07 -17.34
CA LYS A 649 -30.39 10.14 -17.17
C LYS A 649 -31.67 9.62 -16.50
N ASP A 650 -32.43 10.53 -15.88
CA ASP A 650 -33.75 10.28 -15.35
C ASP A 650 -34.82 10.23 -16.49
N PRO A 651 -36.09 9.90 -16.19
CA PRO A 651 -37.14 9.90 -17.19
C PRO A 651 -37.42 11.26 -17.84
N SER A 652 -37.01 12.37 -17.21
CA SER A 652 -37.14 13.72 -17.77
C SER A 652 -35.99 14.10 -18.74
N GLY A 653 -34.97 13.23 -18.84
CA GLY A 653 -33.79 13.47 -19.67
C GLY A 653 -32.66 14.22 -18.96
N GLN A 654 -32.78 14.53 -17.66
CA GLN A 654 -31.74 15.17 -16.87
C GLN A 654 -30.76 14.11 -16.33
N ASN A 655 -29.50 14.52 -16.11
CA ASN A 655 -28.52 13.64 -15.50
C ASN A 655 -28.93 13.29 -14.06
N LYS A 656 -28.97 12.01 -13.74
CA LYS A 656 -29.23 11.55 -12.37
C LYS A 656 -28.14 11.97 -11.39
N VAL A 657 -26.90 12.14 -11.87
CA VAL A 657 -25.75 12.55 -11.05
C VAL A 657 -25.58 14.07 -11.12
N ARG A 658 -25.51 14.68 -9.94
CA ARG A 658 -25.22 16.08 -9.74
C ARG A 658 -24.00 16.24 -8.84
N PHE A 659 -23.03 17.05 -9.26
CA PHE A 659 -21.88 17.46 -8.45
C PHE A 659 -22.13 18.83 -7.84
N GLU A 660 -21.89 18.94 -6.54
CA GLU A 660 -21.91 20.20 -5.77
C GLU A 660 -20.52 20.40 -5.15
N ASP A 661 -20.03 21.65 -5.18
CA ASP A 661 -18.70 22.02 -4.68
C ASP A 661 -18.66 22.15 -3.15
#